data_0a6f7c9e887536b973aff2046e6290bf
#
_entry.id   0a6f7c9e887536b973aff2046e6290bf
#
_cell.length_a   1.000
_cell.length_b   1.000
_cell.length_c   1.000
_cell.angle_alpha   90.00
_cell.angle_beta   90.00
_cell.angle_gamma   90.00
#
_symmetry.space_group_name_H-M   'P 1'
#
loop_
_entity.id
_entity.type
_entity.pdbx_description
1 polymer ?
#
loop_
_entity_poly.entity_id
_entity_poly.type
_entity_poly.pdbx_seq_one_letter_code
_entity_poly.pdbx_strand_id
1 'polypeptide(L)'
;MRISNQYNYYTSIQNYTDGQSLLNKYNLQLQTGQLIQHSWENANVYINGSRLEYEMANIGQIVQGTQSAMELAKNTDTALKNITELLEKFKTLLTKAASDGNSQESREAIAKELKLVRDSIVNIANTSINGQYLFAGSNSANKPFDNYGNYTGNKDNIFVVSGAGTQIPYNIPGWDLFFKPDSNINKIISTNVSFTDARYPDKKEFLTGESKFSHLIGQNYVQNGELDPDKNFQDSYDEKLPFPHSAMYIQGVRPDGTSFKATLDIDPDAKIEDVLKNIGRLYGNTEGNEVVKVALNDSGQIEIKSLKEGSSSLDFHAVALTPQLQDAEQIKALSAAAQREGISMEDVTNRIMQAAHRGNLNNTRNPVTVEVGGEQFTVNLHKTDFIKSNINGDKTNGASYDVPFEKDGNTVFGNVSQVIKGTSEYATDSTKLSEVVANANGSMQGQQLQMEIVSKSGQTYNVTINLETSTVSYVNPNNPNQTISFPITHSQYNENTGNAVGMQTRPEDITYGQLNDIIGMFASDNVPTATINANANGTINNNDFQTIQQDIADSKGFVEVSMDYKGRISITDKFSSNTNIGLTIKDSNSNSGFPPAGTSVNGSGFVFSANNSLTIDDPNVDLIKDLDEMIDAVLNGSMRADSEGSDPRNTGLQGALERIDHLQDHVRKMQTTIGAYTNNIEETNKRMTFLNINVASIKSGVTDADYGQTYMQFMQTMVSYQAMLSATSKISQISLLNYL
;
A
#
# COMPACT_ATOMS: atom_id res chain seq x y z
N MET A 1 31.07 -55.59 85.35
CA MET A 1 31.04 -56.44 84.14
C MET A 1 29.69 -56.44 83.41
N ARG A 2 28.54 -56.45 84.05
CA ARG A 2 27.23 -56.46 83.38
C ARG A 2 26.97 -55.24 82.45
N ILE A 3 27.32 -54.03 82.89
CA ILE A 3 27.09 -52.79 82.09
C ILE A 3 28.02 -52.76 80.85
N SER A 4 29.22 -53.27 80.96
CA SER A 4 30.17 -53.36 79.82
C SER A 4 29.71 -54.31 78.73
N ASN A 5 29.13 -55.48 79.03
CA ASN A 5 28.65 -56.44 78.08
C ASN A 5 27.37 -55.95 77.34
N GLN A 6 26.47 -55.30 78.11
CA GLN A 6 25.27 -54.73 77.49
C GLN A 6 25.60 -53.58 76.58
N TYR A 7 26.57 -52.75 76.93
CA TYR A 7 27.07 -51.68 76.05
C TYR A 7 27.74 -52.23 74.83
N ASN A 8 28.57 -53.23 74.93
CA ASN A 8 29.20 -53.88 73.76
C ASN A 8 28.17 -54.52 72.81
N TYR A 9 27.12 -55.15 73.40
CA TYR A 9 26.04 -55.71 72.60
C TYR A 9 25.24 -54.67 71.87
N TYR A 10 24.88 -53.54 72.55
CA TYR A 10 24.21 -52.41 71.87
C TYR A 10 25.06 -51.77 70.80
N THR A 11 26.31 -51.56 71.00
CA THR A 11 27.28 -51.01 70.02
C THR A 11 27.41 -51.95 68.83
N SER A 12 27.44 -53.26 69.08
CA SER A 12 27.51 -54.26 67.96
C SER A 12 26.25 -54.29 67.14
N ILE A 13 25.04 -54.20 67.75
CA ILE A 13 23.78 -54.09 67.01
C ILE A 13 23.73 -52.79 66.19
N GLN A 14 24.16 -51.69 66.80
CA GLN A 14 24.20 -50.40 66.15
C GLN A 14 25.13 -50.44 64.89
N ASN A 15 26.33 -50.95 65.06
CA ASN A 15 27.29 -51.15 63.98
C ASN A 15 26.75 -52.11 62.90
N TYR A 16 26.01 -53.15 63.25
CA TYR A 16 25.35 -54.03 62.34
C TYR A 16 24.26 -53.35 61.53
N THR A 17 23.39 -52.58 62.24
CA THR A 17 22.32 -51.80 61.58
C THR A 17 22.89 -50.73 60.62
N ASP A 18 23.95 -50.06 61.05
CA ASP A 18 24.65 -49.05 60.25
C ASP A 18 25.33 -49.70 59.01
N GLY A 19 25.97 -50.87 59.18
CA GLY A 19 26.58 -51.63 58.13
C GLY A 19 25.54 -52.13 57.08
N GLN A 20 24.37 -52.56 57.53
CA GLN A 20 23.25 -52.96 56.70
C GLN A 20 22.69 -51.73 55.88
N SER A 21 22.56 -50.64 56.58
CA SER A 21 22.09 -49.36 55.96
C SER A 21 23.06 -48.93 54.90
N LEU A 22 24.38 -48.95 55.13
CA LEU A 22 25.40 -48.62 54.14
C LEU A 22 25.42 -49.58 52.97
N LEU A 23 25.24 -50.89 53.18
CA LEU A 23 25.11 -51.88 52.09
C LEU A 23 23.89 -51.62 51.22
N ASN A 24 22.76 -51.31 51.84
CA ASN A 24 21.54 -50.95 51.11
C ASN A 24 21.73 -49.67 50.31
N LYS A 25 22.39 -48.67 50.89
CA LYS A 25 22.72 -47.41 50.19
C LYS A 25 23.59 -47.67 48.95
N TYR A 26 24.71 -48.36 49.07
CA TYR A 26 25.59 -48.63 47.93
C TYR A 26 24.94 -49.53 46.91
N ASN A 27 24.11 -50.47 47.31
CA ASN A 27 23.33 -51.30 46.40
C ASN A 27 22.33 -50.48 45.59
N LEU A 28 21.62 -49.52 46.22
CA LEU A 28 20.73 -48.60 45.54
C LEU A 28 21.49 -47.68 44.59
N GLN A 29 22.66 -47.14 45.01
CA GLN A 29 23.52 -46.34 44.16
C GLN A 29 24.00 -47.12 42.91
N LEU A 30 24.36 -48.39 43.07
CA LEU A 30 24.74 -49.27 41.94
C LEU A 30 23.56 -49.61 41.04
N GLN A 31 22.34 -49.76 41.57
CA GLN A 31 21.14 -50.06 40.80
C GLN A 31 20.61 -48.85 40.05
N THR A 32 20.63 -47.70 40.66
CA THR A 32 20.06 -46.45 40.11
C THR A 32 21.08 -45.59 39.36
N GLY A 33 22.37 -45.81 39.62
CA GLY A 33 23.45 -44.92 39.14
C GLY A 33 23.48 -43.55 39.82
N GLN A 34 22.61 -43.26 40.81
CA GLN A 34 22.52 -41.97 41.46
C GLN A 34 23.27 -41.94 42.81
N LEU A 35 23.96 -40.86 43.08
CA LEU A 35 24.72 -40.64 44.33
C LEU A 35 23.78 -40.52 45.53
N ILE A 36 22.59 -39.95 45.37
CA ILE A 36 21.57 -39.81 46.40
C ILE A 36 20.21 -40.25 45.86
N GLN A 37 19.38 -40.83 46.71
CA GLN A 37 18.01 -41.22 46.37
C GLN A 37 16.97 -40.25 46.92
N HIS A 38 17.29 -39.58 48.02
CA HIS A 38 16.39 -38.68 48.73
C HIS A 38 17.05 -37.35 49.04
N SER A 39 16.27 -36.24 49.01
CA SER A 39 16.74 -34.89 49.27
C SER A 39 17.43 -34.69 50.66
N TRP A 40 17.04 -35.49 51.66
CA TRP A 40 17.61 -35.42 53.01
C TRP A 40 18.98 -36.12 53.13
N GLU A 41 19.41 -36.95 52.16
CA GLU A 41 20.71 -37.61 52.19
C GLU A 41 21.88 -36.63 51.99
N ASN A 42 21.74 -35.70 51.06
CA ASN A 42 22.67 -34.59 50.82
C ASN A 42 21.96 -33.43 50.15
N ALA A 43 21.56 -32.42 50.94
CA ALA A 43 20.83 -31.28 50.47
C ALA A 43 21.58 -30.45 49.38
N ASN A 44 22.91 -30.38 49.45
CA ASN A 44 23.72 -29.64 48.49
C ASN A 44 23.71 -30.34 47.11
N VAL A 45 23.89 -31.66 47.10
CA VAL A 45 23.82 -32.46 45.85
C VAL A 45 22.43 -32.36 45.22
N TYR A 46 21.37 -32.47 46.06
CA TYR A 46 20.00 -32.36 45.64
C TYR A 46 19.69 -30.98 45.03
N ILE A 47 20.04 -29.89 45.71
CA ILE A 47 19.80 -28.52 45.26
C ILE A 47 20.54 -28.25 43.96
N ASN A 48 21.83 -28.62 43.88
CA ASN A 48 22.62 -28.44 42.68
C ASN A 48 22.11 -29.30 41.51
N GLY A 49 21.75 -30.54 41.77
CA GLY A 49 21.17 -31.44 40.78
C GLY A 49 19.84 -30.91 40.21
N SER A 50 18.92 -30.49 41.11
CA SER A 50 17.63 -29.91 40.67
C SER A 50 17.80 -28.60 39.91
N ARG A 51 18.77 -27.74 40.26
CA ARG A 51 19.09 -26.53 39.53
C ARG A 51 19.59 -26.83 38.11
N LEU A 52 20.51 -27.79 37.97
CA LEU A 52 21.04 -28.21 36.70
C LEU A 52 19.96 -28.90 35.82
N GLU A 53 19.06 -29.64 36.43
CA GLU A 53 17.92 -30.24 35.73
C GLU A 53 16.95 -29.20 35.19
N TYR A 54 16.64 -28.17 35.98
CA TYR A 54 15.83 -27.03 35.51
C TYR A 54 16.53 -26.28 34.36
N GLU A 55 17.85 -26.09 34.45
CA GLU A 55 18.64 -25.45 33.39
C GLU A 55 18.65 -26.29 32.11
N MET A 56 18.82 -27.61 32.24
CA MET A 56 18.71 -28.54 31.09
C MET A 56 17.33 -28.52 30.45
N ALA A 57 16.27 -28.48 31.25
CA ALA A 57 14.90 -28.40 30.73
C ALA A 57 14.67 -27.10 29.94
N ASN A 58 15.15 -25.97 30.44
CA ASN A 58 15.08 -24.67 29.75
C ASN A 58 15.88 -24.67 28.43
N ILE A 59 17.11 -25.19 28.46
CA ILE A 59 17.93 -25.32 27.25
C ILE A 59 17.24 -26.26 26.25
N GLY A 60 16.69 -27.36 26.72
CA GLY A 60 15.95 -28.32 25.91
C GLY A 60 14.74 -27.69 25.20
N GLN A 61 13.98 -26.83 25.89
CA GLN A 61 12.88 -26.07 25.28
C GLN A 61 13.39 -25.12 24.19
N ILE A 62 14.52 -24.42 24.43
CA ILE A 62 15.12 -23.54 23.43
C ILE A 62 15.57 -24.33 22.21
N VAL A 63 16.20 -25.51 22.38
CA VAL A 63 16.62 -26.39 21.29
C VAL A 63 15.42 -26.83 20.44
N GLN A 64 14.33 -27.28 21.07
CA GLN A 64 13.11 -27.67 20.38
C GLN A 64 12.46 -26.49 19.65
N GLY A 65 12.34 -25.34 20.32
CA GLY A 65 11.79 -24.13 19.74
C GLY A 65 12.59 -23.64 18.52
N THR A 66 13.92 -23.61 18.63
CA THR A 66 14.80 -23.23 17.52
C THR A 66 14.78 -24.24 16.38
N GLN A 67 14.59 -25.52 16.64
CA GLN A 67 14.42 -26.54 15.61
C GLN A 67 13.14 -26.29 14.79
N SER A 68 12.01 -26.10 15.46
CA SER A 68 10.73 -25.80 14.81
C SER A 68 10.77 -24.48 14.03
N ALA A 69 11.40 -23.44 14.62
CA ALA A 69 11.57 -22.16 13.95
C ALA A 69 12.43 -22.25 12.69
N MET A 70 13.51 -23.03 12.73
CA MET A 70 14.39 -23.29 11.59
C MET A 70 13.66 -24.01 10.46
N GLU A 71 12.80 -24.97 10.77
CA GLU A 71 12.00 -25.67 9.76
C GLU A 71 11.04 -24.73 9.05
N LEU A 72 10.35 -23.87 9.80
CA LEU A 72 9.44 -22.86 9.22
C LEU A 72 10.21 -21.82 8.39
N ALA A 73 11.35 -21.34 8.88
CA ALA A 73 12.20 -20.39 8.15
C ALA A 73 12.74 -20.98 6.83
N LYS A 74 13.18 -22.24 6.83
CA LYS A 74 13.62 -22.94 5.59
C LYS A 74 12.50 -23.11 4.58
N ASN A 75 11.29 -23.40 5.04
CA ASN A 75 10.13 -23.50 4.17
C ASN A 75 9.75 -22.15 3.60
N THR A 76 9.86 -21.08 4.40
CA THR A 76 9.68 -19.68 3.93
C THR A 76 10.71 -19.31 2.87
N ASP A 77 11.99 -19.64 3.07
CA ASP A 77 13.05 -19.44 2.07
C ASP A 77 12.75 -20.18 0.76
N THR A 78 12.31 -21.44 0.85
CA THR A 78 11.89 -22.22 -0.31
C THR A 78 10.71 -21.57 -1.04
N ALA A 79 9.72 -21.07 -0.32
CA ALA A 79 8.57 -20.38 -0.91
C ALA A 79 9.00 -19.09 -1.62
N LEU A 80 9.89 -18.29 -1.02
CA LEU A 80 10.44 -17.09 -1.63
C LEU A 80 11.27 -17.39 -2.90
N LYS A 81 12.05 -18.47 -2.87
CA LYS A 81 12.77 -18.94 -4.06
C LYS A 81 11.82 -19.30 -5.20
N ASN A 82 10.75 -20.04 -4.91
CA ASN A 82 9.74 -20.38 -5.91
C ASN A 82 9.03 -19.12 -6.46
N ILE A 83 8.76 -18.12 -5.62
CA ILE A 83 8.22 -16.82 -6.08
C ILE A 83 9.22 -16.13 -7.01
N THR A 84 10.51 -16.10 -6.68
CA THR A 84 11.56 -15.52 -7.54
C THR A 84 11.60 -16.20 -8.91
N GLU A 85 11.57 -17.54 -8.95
CA GLU A 85 11.55 -18.31 -10.21
C GLU A 85 10.28 -18.02 -11.04
N LEU A 86 9.13 -17.85 -10.40
CA LEU A 86 7.89 -17.46 -11.06
C LEU A 86 7.95 -16.03 -11.61
N LEU A 87 8.55 -15.08 -10.89
CA LEU A 87 8.76 -13.72 -11.37
C LEU A 87 9.74 -13.68 -12.56
N GLU A 88 10.77 -14.52 -12.58
CA GLU A 88 11.66 -14.67 -13.74
C GLU A 88 10.91 -15.22 -14.97
N LYS A 89 10.04 -16.21 -14.76
CA LYS A 89 9.15 -16.70 -15.82
C LYS A 89 8.19 -15.60 -16.30
N PHE A 90 7.62 -14.85 -15.37
CA PHE A 90 6.74 -13.72 -15.69
C PHE A 90 7.46 -12.67 -16.54
N LYS A 91 8.66 -12.26 -16.17
CA LYS A 91 9.51 -11.36 -16.95
C LYS A 91 9.79 -11.87 -18.36
N THR A 92 10.09 -13.17 -18.49
CA THR A 92 10.33 -13.80 -19.80
C THR A 92 9.10 -13.71 -20.70
N LEU A 93 7.90 -13.91 -20.15
CA LEU A 93 6.64 -13.78 -20.87
C LEU A 93 6.34 -12.33 -21.24
N LEU A 94 6.60 -11.36 -20.34
CA LEU A 94 6.49 -9.93 -20.65
C LEU A 94 7.41 -9.53 -21.80
N THR A 95 8.67 -9.98 -21.78
CA THR A 95 9.64 -9.71 -22.84
C THR A 95 9.15 -10.30 -24.18
N LYS A 96 8.56 -11.49 -24.15
CA LYS A 96 7.95 -12.10 -25.34
C LYS A 96 6.75 -11.26 -25.83
N ALA A 97 5.92 -10.75 -24.90
CA ALA A 97 4.78 -9.90 -25.26
C ALA A 97 5.20 -8.56 -25.87
N ALA A 98 6.34 -8.02 -25.44
CA ALA A 98 6.90 -6.75 -25.91
C ALA A 98 7.49 -6.83 -27.34
N SER A 99 7.52 -8.00 -27.98
CA SER A 99 8.02 -8.14 -29.36
C SER A 99 6.98 -7.63 -30.37
N ASP A 100 7.42 -6.84 -31.34
CA ASP A 100 6.59 -6.10 -32.29
C ASP A 100 5.70 -6.95 -33.22
N GLY A 101 5.81 -8.26 -33.19
CA GLY A 101 5.08 -9.17 -34.12
C GLY A 101 3.89 -9.89 -33.48
N ASN A 102 3.46 -9.56 -32.28
CA ASN A 102 2.41 -10.30 -31.59
C ASN A 102 0.99 -9.90 -32.07
N SER A 103 0.24 -10.88 -32.62
CA SER A 103 -1.19 -10.71 -32.88
C SER A 103 -1.98 -10.60 -31.56
N GLN A 104 -3.23 -10.12 -31.64
CA GLN A 104 -4.14 -10.05 -30.49
C GLN A 104 -4.30 -11.43 -29.82
N GLU A 105 -4.50 -12.49 -30.60
CA GLU A 105 -4.63 -13.86 -30.10
C GLU A 105 -3.35 -14.32 -29.37
N SER A 106 -2.16 -13.94 -29.88
CA SER A 106 -0.88 -14.23 -29.23
C SER A 106 -0.77 -13.52 -27.88
N ARG A 107 -1.17 -12.24 -27.80
CA ARG A 107 -1.19 -11.49 -26.54
C ARG A 107 -2.16 -12.08 -25.52
N GLU A 108 -3.37 -12.45 -25.97
CA GLU A 108 -4.34 -13.12 -25.08
C GLU A 108 -3.82 -14.46 -24.54
N ALA A 109 -3.11 -15.23 -25.35
CA ALA A 109 -2.49 -16.49 -24.91
C ALA A 109 -1.38 -16.21 -23.87
N ILE A 110 -0.51 -15.22 -24.11
CA ILE A 110 0.54 -14.82 -23.17
C ILE A 110 -0.08 -14.29 -21.86
N ALA A 111 -1.11 -13.45 -21.93
CA ALA A 111 -1.80 -12.90 -20.78
C ALA A 111 -2.44 -14.00 -19.90
N LYS A 112 -3.03 -15.03 -20.52
CA LYS A 112 -3.53 -16.21 -19.79
C LYS A 112 -2.40 -16.96 -19.07
N GLU A 113 -1.23 -17.10 -19.70
CA GLU A 113 -0.07 -17.74 -19.05
C GLU A 113 0.47 -16.88 -17.90
N LEU A 114 0.56 -15.56 -18.08
CA LEU A 114 0.94 -14.62 -17.02
C LEU A 114 -0.03 -14.69 -15.83
N LYS A 115 -1.34 -14.77 -16.08
CA LYS A 115 -2.34 -14.94 -15.02
C LYS A 115 -2.15 -16.23 -14.25
N LEU A 116 -1.84 -17.34 -14.91
CA LEU A 116 -1.54 -18.61 -14.22
C LEU A 116 -0.28 -18.49 -13.34
N VAL A 117 0.74 -17.78 -13.81
CA VAL A 117 1.94 -17.52 -12.99
C VAL A 117 1.59 -16.65 -11.76
N ARG A 118 0.82 -15.58 -11.95
CA ARG A 118 0.34 -14.73 -10.86
C ARG A 118 -0.50 -15.53 -9.85
N ASP A 119 -1.43 -16.36 -10.29
CA ASP A 119 -2.27 -17.21 -9.44
C ASP A 119 -1.41 -18.24 -8.67
N SER A 120 -0.32 -18.73 -9.30
CA SER A 120 0.65 -19.61 -8.63
C SER A 120 1.39 -18.88 -7.50
N ILE A 121 1.74 -17.60 -7.66
CA ILE A 121 2.33 -16.77 -6.61
C ILE A 121 1.36 -16.63 -5.44
N VAL A 122 0.08 -16.33 -5.71
CA VAL A 122 -0.96 -16.23 -4.65
C VAL A 122 -1.15 -17.58 -3.93
N ASN A 123 -1.07 -18.69 -4.65
CA ASN A 123 -1.13 -20.02 -4.04
C ASN A 123 0.07 -20.28 -3.11
N ILE A 124 1.28 -19.87 -3.51
CA ILE A 124 2.47 -19.97 -2.65
C ILE A 124 2.31 -19.05 -1.43
N ALA A 125 1.77 -17.84 -1.60
CA ALA A 125 1.49 -16.92 -0.50
C ALA A 125 0.53 -17.52 0.55
N ASN A 126 -0.38 -18.40 0.11
CA ASN A 126 -1.34 -19.12 0.95
C ASN A 126 -0.85 -20.51 1.41
N THR A 127 0.45 -20.80 1.28
CA THR A 127 1.00 -22.09 1.74
C THR A 127 0.98 -22.17 3.26
N SER A 128 0.51 -23.31 3.78
CA SER A 128 0.56 -23.61 5.21
C SER A 128 1.36 -24.89 5.47
N ILE A 129 2.03 -24.95 6.61
CA ILE A 129 2.79 -26.11 7.10
C ILE A 129 2.36 -26.36 8.54
N ASN A 130 1.95 -27.58 8.83
CA ASN A 130 1.42 -27.96 10.15
C ASN A 130 0.28 -27.04 10.63
N GLY A 131 -0.55 -26.54 9.70
CA GLY A 131 -1.66 -25.63 10.01
C GLY A 131 -1.24 -24.17 10.26
N GLN A 132 0.02 -23.83 10.05
CA GLN A 132 0.53 -22.46 10.15
C GLN A 132 0.83 -21.92 8.76
N TYR A 133 0.24 -20.77 8.41
CA TYR A 133 0.51 -20.07 7.16
C TYR A 133 1.83 -19.31 7.24
N LEU A 134 2.66 -19.45 6.19
CA LEU A 134 4.02 -18.89 6.16
C LEU A 134 4.04 -17.36 6.17
N PHE A 135 3.08 -16.74 5.49
CA PHE A 135 3.06 -15.29 5.23
C PHE A 135 1.93 -14.53 5.95
N ALA A 136 1.28 -15.14 6.94
CA ALA A 136 0.22 -14.47 7.70
C ALA A 136 0.72 -13.54 8.83
N GLY A 137 2.04 -13.37 8.98
CA GLY A 137 2.64 -12.67 10.11
C GLY A 137 2.50 -13.49 11.40
N SER A 138 2.24 -12.84 12.53
CA SER A 138 2.02 -13.55 13.81
C SER A 138 0.65 -14.23 13.90
N ASN A 139 -0.29 -13.90 12.99
CA ASN A 139 -1.61 -14.52 12.91
C ASN A 139 -1.59 -15.78 12.03
N SER A 140 -0.65 -16.69 12.30
CA SER A 140 -0.33 -17.83 11.44
C SER A 140 -1.47 -18.87 11.26
N ALA A 141 -2.56 -18.77 12.03
CA ALA A 141 -3.74 -19.63 11.88
C ALA A 141 -4.67 -19.20 10.73
N ASN A 142 -4.60 -17.94 10.29
CA ASN A 142 -5.47 -17.39 9.27
C ASN A 142 -4.79 -17.38 7.90
N LYS A 143 -5.57 -17.66 6.85
CA LYS A 143 -5.10 -17.65 5.46
C LYS A 143 -4.68 -16.23 5.08
N PRO A 144 -3.46 -15.99 4.56
CA PRO A 144 -2.97 -14.63 4.24
C PRO A 144 -3.81 -13.87 3.25
N PHE A 145 -4.22 -14.50 2.14
CA PHE A 145 -5.10 -13.90 1.15
C PHE A 145 -6.44 -14.64 1.15
N ASP A 146 -7.53 -13.89 1.31
CA ASP A 146 -8.89 -14.42 1.19
C ASP A 146 -9.26 -14.74 -0.27
N ASN A 147 -10.50 -15.16 -0.51
CA ASN A 147 -10.97 -15.50 -1.86
C ASN A 147 -11.21 -14.27 -2.74
N TYR A 148 -11.20 -13.08 -2.15
CA TYR A 148 -11.39 -11.79 -2.82
C TYR A 148 -10.06 -11.06 -3.06
N GLY A 149 -8.94 -11.64 -2.61
CA GLY A 149 -7.60 -11.08 -2.76
C GLY A 149 -7.20 -10.06 -1.68
N ASN A 150 -8.00 -9.90 -0.62
CA ASN A 150 -7.61 -9.07 0.51
C ASN A 150 -6.54 -9.76 1.35
N TYR A 151 -5.54 -9.02 1.80
CA TYR A 151 -4.54 -9.53 2.73
C TYR A 151 -5.05 -9.41 4.18
N THR A 152 -5.30 -10.55 4.81
CA THR A 152 -5.86 -10.68 6.16
C THR A 152 -4.81 -11.00 7.23
N GLY A 153 -3.54 -11.16 6.84
CA GLY A 153 -2.41 -11.29 7.75
C GLY A 153 -2.08 -9.98 8.49
N ASN A 154 -1.13 -10.04 9.42
CA ASN A 154 -0.63 -8.85 10.11
C ASN A 154 0.83 -8.54 9.73
N LYS A 155 1.37 -7.44 10.32
CA LYS A 155 2.72 -6.93 10.05
C LYS A 155 3.78 -7.46 11.04
N ASP A 156 3.38 -8.31 12.00
CA ASP A 156 4.24 -8.68 13.11
C ASP A 156 5.04 -9.95 12.80
N ASN A 157 6.29 -9.98 13.24
CA ASN A 157 7.12 -11.18 13.20
C ASN A 157 6.76 -12.15 14.32
N ILE A 158 7.03 -13.43 14.08
CA ILE A 158 7.03 -14.48 15.08
C ILE A 158 8.47 -14.65 15.58
N PHE A 159 8.62 -14.82 16.89
CA PHE A 159 9.93 -14.89 17.52
C PHE A 159 10.15 -16.22 18.22
N VAL A 160 11.39 -16.71 18.19
CA VAL A 160 11.86 -17.84 19.00
C VAL A 160 12.84 -17.34 20.05
N VAL A 161 12.75 -17.89 21.26
CA VAL A 161 13.70 -17.59 22.34
C VAL A 161 15.05 -18.22 22.01
N SER A 162 16.12 -17.40 22.03
CA SER A 162 17.50 -17.80 21.70
C SER A 162 18.42 -17.85 22.92
N GLY A 163 17.91 -17.41 24.08
CA GLY A 163 18.64 -17.35 25.34
C GLY A 163 17.89 -16.53 26.38
N ALA A 164 18.53 -16.24 27.50
CA ALA A 164 17.93 -15.46 28.58
C ALA A 164 17.61 -14.02 28.11
N GLY A 165 16.33 -13.78 27.76
CA GLY A 165 15.84 -12.46 27.36
C GLY A 165 16.11 -12.06 25.91
N THR A 166 16.67 -12.94 25.07
CA THR A 166 16.91 -12.69 23.65
C THR A 166 15.96 -13.49 22.78
N GLN A 167 15.46 -12.85 21.70
CA GLN A 167 14.54 -13.45 20.73
C GLN A 167 15.03 -13.20 19.30
N ILE A 168 14.81 -14.17 18.42
CA ILE A 168 15.15 -14.07 16.99
C ILE A 168 13.85 -14.23 16.19
N PRO A 169 13.56 -13.32 15.23
CA PRO A 169 12.45 -13.53 14.30
C PRO A 169 12.76 -14.72 13.37
N TYR A 170 11.73 -15.45 12.94
CA TYR A 170 11.91 -16.62 12.09
C TYR A 170 10.93 -16.72 10.93
N ASN A 171 10.12 -15.70 10.71
CA ASN A 171 9.22 -15.58 9.56
C ASN A 171 9.44 -14.27 8.82
N ILE A 172 8.90 -14.17 7.63
CA ILE A 172 8.67 -12.92 6.90
C ILE A 172 7.15 -12.72 6.84
N PRO A 173 6.60 -11.66 7.47
CA PRO A 173 5.20 -11.30 7.28
C PRO A 173 4.89 -11.07 5.81
N GLY A 174 3.73 -11.53 5.33
CA GLY A 174 3.32 -11.26 3.95
C GLY A 174 3.18 -9.77 3.65
N TRP A 175 2.88 -8.96 4.66
CA TRP A 175 2.94 -7.51 4.51
C TRP A 175 4.32 -7.04 4.02
N ASP A 176 5.40 -7.54 4.62
CA ASP A 176 6.76 -7.16 4.24
C ASP A 176 7.11 -7.63 2.82
N LEU A 177 6.58 -8.77 2.39
CA LEU A 177 6.82 -9.33 1.07
C LEU A 177 5.98 -8.64 -0.02
N PHE A 178 4.69 -8.40 0.23
CA PHE A 178 3.75 -7.98 -0.81
C PHE A 178 3.46 -6.48 -0.83
N PHE A 179 3.69 -5.76 0.29
CA PHE A 179 3.20 -4.38 0.43
C PHE A 179 4.18 -3.40 1.09
N LYS A 180 5.28 -3.87 1.70
CA LYS A 180 6.21 -3.00 2.42
C LYS A 180 6.97 -2.10 1.46
N PRO A 181 6.98 -0.77 1.69
CA PRO A 181 7.79 0.15 0.91
C PRO A 181 9.28 -0.24 0.93
N ASP A 182 9.89 -0.25 -0.24
CA ASP A 182 11.34 -0.42 -0.37
C ASP A 182 12.05 0.92 -0.21
N SER A 183 12.74 1.12 0.90
CA SER A 183 13.43 2.37 1.21
C SER A 183 14.60 2.72 0.27
N ASN A 184 15.05 1.78 -0.56
CA ASN A 184 16.18 1.98 -1.47
C ASN A 184 15.73 2.35 -2.90
N ILE A 185 14.42 2.45 -3.13
CA ILE A 185 13.86 2.83 -4.43
C ILE A 185 13.47 4.31 -4.39
N ASN A 186 13.74 4.98 -5.50
CA ASN A 186 13.32 6.36 -5.72
C ASN A 186 12.01 6.37 -6.49
N LYS A 187 11.01 7.15 -6.04
CA LYS A 187 9.79 7.31 -6.83
C LYS A 187 10.10 8.00 -8.16
N ILE A 188 9.60 7.40 -9.24
CA ILE A 188 9.67 7.94 -10.60
C ILE A 188 8.25 8.06 -11.13
N ILE A 189 7.89 9.27 -11.57
CA ILE A 189 6.63 9.55 -12.22
C ILE A 189 6.88 10.06 -13.63
N SER A 190 5.92 9.88 -14.51
CA SER A 190 5.99 10.33 -15.90
C SER A 190 4.66 10.87 -16.39
N THR A 191 4.68 11.74 -17.38
CA THR A 191 3.48 12.03 -18.16
C THR A 191 3.06 10.78 -18.93
N ASN A 192 1.75 10.65 -19.18
CA ASN A 192 1.21 9.59 -20.05
C ASN A 192 0.96 10.09 -21.48
N VAL A 193 1.51 11.26 -21.80
CA VAL A 193 1.53 11.85 -23.14
C VAL A 193 2.96 11.90 -23.59
N SER A 194 3.25 11.32 -24.75
CA SER A 194 4.53 11.46 -25.45
C SER A 194 4.50 12.71 -26.34
N PHE A 195 5.53 13.52 -26.24
CA PHE A 195 5.61 14.74 -27.03
C PHE A 195 6.40 14.51 -28.30
N THR A 196 5.69 14.68 -29.41
CA THR A 196 6.26 14.65 -30.77
C THR A 196 6.24 16.05 -31.36
N ASP A 197 7.01 16.27 -32.42
CA ASP A 197 7.02 17.55 -33.10
C ASP A 197 5.65 17.82 -33.75
N ALA A 198 4.88 18.71 -33.11
CA ALA A 198 3.54 19.05 -33.52
C ALA A 198 3.49 19.76 -34.92
N ARG A 199 4.63 20.20 -35.43
CA ARG A 199 4.75 20.76 -36.81
C ARG A 199 4.70 19.68 -37.89
N TYR A 200 5.16 18.46 -37.55
CA TYR A 200 5.26 17.33 -38.44
C TYR A 200 4.56 16.09 -37.86
N PRO A 201 3.23 16.10 -37.70
CA PRO A 201 2.50 15.04 -37.00
C PRO A 201 2.68 13.65 -37.66
N ASP A 202 3.00 13.62 -38.94
CA ASP A 202 3.19 12.36 -39.67
C ASP A 202 4.55 11.70 -39.41
N LYS A 203 5.56 12.45 -38.96
CA LYS A 203 6.92 11.92 -38.76
C LYS A 203 7.08 11.17 -37.46
N LYS A 204 6.22 11.40 -36.45
CA LYS A 204 6.26 10.78 -35.10
C LYS A 204 7.63 10.80 -34.43
N GLU A 205 8.42 11.84 -34.70
CA GLU A 205 9.71 12.06 -34.02
C GLU A 205 9.46 12.65 -32.64
N PHE A 206 10.06 12.04 -31.62
CA PHE A 206 9.97 12.55 -30.25
C PHE A 206 10.80 13.81 -30.06
N LEU A 207 10.26 14.75 -29.32
CA LEU A 207 10.97 15.96 -28.94
C LEU A 207 12.09 15.63 -27.93
N THR A 208 13.14 16.45 -27.98
CA THR A 208 14.27 16.41 -27.04
C THR A 208 14.32 17.68 -26.20
N GLY A 209 15.15 17.70 -25.15
CA GLY A 209 15.35 18.91 -24.34
C GLY A 209 15.84 20.12 -25.13
N GLU A 210 16.55 19.93 -26.24
CA GLU A 210 17.04 20.99 -27.13
C GLU A 210 15.95 21.57 -28.04
N SER A 211 14.83 20.88 -28.18
CA SER A 211 13.69 21.35 -28.99
C SER A 211 13.05 22.58 -28.33
N LYS A 212 12.49 23.46 -29.15
CA LYS A 212 11.75 24.63 -28.63
C LYS A 212 10.38 24.23 -28.12
N PHE A 213 9.85 24.94 -27.12
CA PHE A 213 8.50 24.72 -26.61
C PHE A 213 7.42 24.93 -27.68
N SER A 214 7.64 25.87 -28.62
CA SER A 214 6.76 26.07 -29.78
C SER A 214 6.61 24.85 -30.68
N HIS A 215 7.61 23.96 -30.73
CA HIS A 215 7.51 22.70 -31.47
C HIS A 215 6.56 21.69 -30.79
N LEU A 216 6.45 21.75 -29.48
CA LEU A 216 5.53 20.91 -28.70
C LEU A 216 4.07 21.31 -28.91
N ILE A 217 3.79 22.61 -28.97
CA ILE A 217 2.44 23.15 -29.07
C ILE A 217 2.00 23.37 -30.53
N GLY A 218 2.88 23.15 -31.53
CA GLY A 218 2.59 23.41 -32.90
C GLY A 218 2.18 24.85 -33.20
N GLN A 219 2.95 25.80 -32.68
CA GLN A 219 2.66 27.22 -32.79
C GLN A 219 2.89 27.68 -34.24
N ASN A 220 1.86 27.59 -35.03
CA ASN A 220 1.82 27.95 -36.45
C ASN A 220 0.79 29.05 -36.68
N TYR A 221 0.86 29.72 -37.85
CA TYR A 221 -0.24 30.56 -38.30
C TYR A 221 -0.96 29.93 -39.50
N VAL A 222 -2.20 30.32 -39.65
CA VAL A 222 -3.01 29.91 -40.79
C VAL A 222 -2.76 30.90 -41.90
N GLN A 223 -2.20 30.43 -43.02
CA GLN A 223 -2.12 31.25 -44.23
C GLN A 223 -3.21 30.77 -45.20
N ASN A 224 -4.11 31.68 -45.56
CA ASN A 224 -5.26 31.39 -46.46
C ASN A 224 -6.20 30.26 -45.99
N GLY A 225 -6.31 30.04 -44.67
CA GLY A 225 -7.20 29.01 -44.10
C GLY A 225 -6.62 27.61 -44.01
N GLU A 226 -5.39 27.40 -44.45
CA GLU A 226 -4.68 26.12 -44.31
C GLU A 226 -3.43 26.27 -43.41
N LEU A 227 -3.21 25.30 -42.54
CA LEU A 227 -1.97 25.17 -41.80
C LEU A 227 -0.86 24.79 -42.79
N ASP A 228 0.19 25.62 -42.87
CA ASP A 228 1.38 25.30 -43.66
C ASP A 228 2.47 24.79 -42.70
N PRO A 229 2.68 23.46 -42.62
CA PRO A 229 3.66 22.90 -41.68
C PRO A 229 5.11 23.27 -42.07
N ASP A 230 5.38 23.61 -43.31
CA ASP A 230 6.72 23.99 -43.80
C ASP A 230 7.04 25.46 -43.51
N LYS A 231 6.05 26.26 -43.16
CA LYS A 231 6.24 27.63 -42.73
C LYS A 231 6.19 27.77 -41.19
N ASN A 232 7.17 27.21 -40.57
CA ASN A 232 7.39 27.44 -39.17
C ASN A 232 7.91 28.87 -38.94
N PHE A 233 7.22 29.64 -38.13
CA PHE A 233 7.55 31.04 -37.85
C PHE A 233 8.95 31.30 -37.38
N GLN A 234 9.59 30.35 -36.73
CA GLN A 234 10.92 30.56 -36.16
C GLN A 234 12.05 30.12 -37.08
N ASP A 235 11.74 29.36 -38.11
CA ASP A 235 12.71 28.90 -39.11
C ASP A 235 12.59 29.66 -40.45
N SER A 236 11.55 30.50 -40.63
CA SER A 236 11.46 31.35 -41.80
C SER A 236 12.51 32.48 -41.68
N TYR A 237 13.36 32.56 -42.68
CA TYR A 237 14.53 33.43 -42.75
C TYR A 237 14.20 34.95 -42.68
N ASP A 238 12.94 35.33 -42.80
CA ASP A 238 12.63 36.72 -43.08
C ASP A 238 12.08 37.55 -41.93
N GLU A 239 11.42 36.98 -40.92
CA GLU A 239 10.92 37.74 -39.76
C GLU A 239 10.56 36.92 -38.57
N LYS A 240 11.19 37.18 -37.41
CA LYS A 240 10.79 36.60 -36.12
C LYS A 240 9.50 37.26 -35.65
N LEU A 241 8.41 36.53 -35.61
CA LEU A 241 7.13 37.02 -35.12
C LEU A 241 7.06 36.99 -33.58
N PRO A 242 6.64 38.06 -32.96
CA PRO A 242 6.53 38.14 -31.52
C PRO A 242 5.21 37.53 -31.03
N PHE A 243 5.18 36.22 -30.90
CA PHE A 243 4.03 35.53 -30.37
C PHE A 243 3.83 35.88 -28.87
N PRO A 244 2.57 35.89 -28.40
CA PRO A 244 2.29 35.84 -26.99
C PRO A 244 2.89 34.60 -26.36
N HIS A 245 3.28 34.72 -25.09
CA HIS A 245 3.80 33.60 -24.34
C HIS A 245 2.73 32.54 -24.06
N SER A 246 3.12 31.32 -23.72
CA SER A 246 2.23 30.28 -23.21
C SER A 246 2.17 30.35 -21.70
N ALA A 247 1.01 30.10 -21.12
CA ALA A 247 0.83 29.96 -19.69
C ALA A 247 0.69 28.49 -19.34
N MET A 248 1.61 27.94 -18.57
CA MET A 248 1.55 26.54 -18.10
C MET A 248 1.14 26.51 -16.64
N TYR A 249 -0.02 25.93 -16.39
CA TYR A 249 -0.53 25.70 -15.03
C TYR A 249 -0.04 24.36 -14.54
N ILE A 250 0.59 24.36 -13.37
CA ILE A 250 1.20 23.17 -12.78
C ILE A 250 0.73 23.02 -11.34
N GLN A 251 0.39 21.81 -10.97
CA GLN A 251 0.22 21.40 -9.58
C GLN A 251 0.99 20.10 -9.37
N GLY A 252 1.46 19.91 -8.15
CA GLY A 252 2.21 18.69 -7.80
C GLY A 252 2.43 18.55 -6.31
N VAL A 253 3.02 17.43 -5.95
CA VAL A 253 3.45 17.12 -4.59
C VAL A 253 4.96 16.90 -4.62
N ARG A 254 5.68 17.58 -3.72
CA ARG A 254 7.12 17.45 -3.56
C ARG A 254 7.48 16.16 -2.83
N PRO A 255 8.75 15.69 -2.93
CA PRO A 255 9.22 14.51 -2.20
C PRO A 255 9.04 14.59 -0.67
N ASP A 256 8.90 15.78 -0.10
CA ASP A 256 8.62 16.00 1.32
C ASP A 256 7.13 15.94 1.69
N GLY A 257 6.25 15.72 0.69
CA GLY A 257 4.80 15.67 0.87
C GLY A 257 4.09 17.02 0.79
N THR A 258 4.82 18.13 0.57
CA THR A 258 4.20 19.45 0.41
C THR A 258 3.62 19.63 -0.99
N SER A 259 2.37 20.04 -1.09
CA SER A 259 1.73 20.35 -2.37
C SER A 259 2.06 21.77 -2.83
N PHE A 260 2.06 21.99 -4.13
CA PHE A 260 2.23 23.30 -4.74
C PHE A 260 1.31 23.49 -5.94
N LYS A 261 0.99 24.75 -6.24
CA LYS A 261 0.36 25.20 -7.49
C LYS A 261 1.14 26.39 -8.00
N ALA A 262 1.40 26.44 -9.31
CA ALA A 262 2.13 27.50 -9.95
C ALA A 262 1.65 27.73 -11.39
N THR A 263 1.89 28.92 -11.88
CA THR A 263 1.77 29.25 -13.31
C THR A 263 3.16 29.63 -13.81
N LEU A 264 3.62 28.95 -14.87
CA LEU A 264 4.85 29.31 -15.56
C LEU A 264 4.47 30.08 -16.83
N ASP A 265 5.13 31.22 -17.00
CA ASP A 265 5.17 31.94 -18.25
C ASP A 265 6.26 31.34 -19.12
N ILE A 266 5.94 30.97 -20.37
CA ILE A 266 6.84 30.28 -21.27
C ILE A 266 6.98 31.05 -22.56
N ASP A 267 8.18 31.59 -22.80
CA ASP A 267 8.54 32.20 -24.07
C ASP A 267 8.46 31.13 -25.19
N PRO A 268 7.87 31.45 -26.35
CA PRO A 268 7.81 30.54 -27.51
C PRO A 268 9.17 30.00 -27.95
N ASP A 269 10.24 30.78 -27.77
CA ASP A 269 11.61 30.41 -28.10
C ASP A 269 12.32 29.60 -26.98
N ALA A 270 11.70 29.46 -25.81
CA ALA A 270 12.29 28.71 -24.73
C ALA A 270 12.54 27.25 -25.14
N LYS A 271 13.72 26.72 -24.80
CA LYS A 271 14.00 25.30 -24.95
C LYS A 271 13.17 24.50 -23.94
N ILE A 272 12.77 23.30 -24.33
CA ILE A 272 12.07 22.39 -23.41
C ILE A 272 12.91 22.14 -22.16
N GLU A 273 14.23 21.99 -22.29
CA GLU A 273 15.15 21.82 -21.14
C GLU A 273 15.01 22.96 -20.11
N ASP A 274 14.84 24.21 -20.55
CA ASP A 274 14.70 25.34 -19.64
C ASP A 274 13.34 25.33 -18.91
N VAL A 275 12.28 24.88 -19.60
CA VAL A 275 10.97 24.65 -19.00
C VAL A 275 11.06 23.55 -17.94
N LEU A 276 11.74 22.43 -18.24
CA LEU A 276 11.96 21.32 -17.31
C LEU A 276 12.78 21.76 -16.08
N LYS A 277 13.80 22.60 -16.24
CA LYS A 277 14.54 23.20 -15.13
C LYS A 277 13.63 24.05 -14.24
N ASN A 278 12.71 24.83 -14.84
CA ASN A 278 11.74 25.62 -14.08
C ASN A 278 10.75 24.72 -13.32
N ILE A 279 10.31 23.62 -13.92
CA ILE A 279 9.51 22.59 -13.21
C ILE A 279 10.31 22.06 -12.02
N GLY A 280 11.57 21.69 -12.20
CA GLY A 280 12.45 21.22 -11.10
C GLY A 280 12.55 22.24 -9.94
N ARG A 281 12.60 23.54 -10.24
CA ARG A 281 12.60 24.59 -9.20
C ARG A 281 11.29 24.61 -8.39
N LEU A 282 10.15 24.34 -9.01
CA LEU A 282 8.86 24.21 -8.30
C LEU A 282 8.86 23.04 -7.31
N TYR A 283 9.59 21.98 -7.62
CA TYR A 283 9.79 20.85 -6.71
C TYR A 283 10.83 21.11 -5.61
N GLY A 284 11.53 22.25 -5.66
CA GLY A 284 12.50 22.65 -4.63
C GLY A 284 13.97 22.54 -5.06
N ASN A 285 14.25 22.31 -6.34
CA ASN A 285 15.63 22.38 -6.84
C ASN A 285 16.19 23.80 -6.72
N THR A 286 17.40 23.89 -6.22
CA THR A 286 18.20 25.11 -6.13
C THR A 286 19.58 24.89 -6.75
N GLU A 287 20.30 25.95 -7.01
CA GLU A 287 21.66 25.84 -7.54
C GLU A 287 22.56 25.03 -6.58
N GLY A 288 23.10 23.90 -7.07
CA GLY A 288 23.92 22.98 -6.29
C GLY A 288 23.20 22.01 -5.36
N ASN A 289 21.83 22.05 -5.29
CA ASN A 289 21.06 21.10 -4.53
C ASN A 289 19.78 20.71 -5.30
N GLU A 290 19.81 19.53 -5.91
CA GLU A 290 18.66 18.98 -6.62
C GLU A 290 17.89 18.02 -5.73
N VAL A 291 16.58 18.19 -5.66
CA VAL A 291 15.62 17.34 -4.92
C VAL A 291 14.95 16.35 -5.87
N VAL A 292 14.77 16.77 -7.13
CA VAL A 292 14.23 15.94 -8.21
C VAL A 292 15.07 16.12 -9.47
N LYS A 293 15.11 15.07 -10.30
CA LYS A 293 15.59 15.17 -11.68
C LYS A 293 14.38 15.21 -12.61
N VAL A 294 14.28 16.24 -13.45
CA VAL A 294 13.21 16.40 -14.45
C VAL A 294 13.82 16.35 -15.83
N ALA A 295 13.37 15.44 -16.67
CA ALA A 295 13.90 15.23 -18.02
C ALA A 295 12.82 14.71 -18.98
N LEU A 296 13.06 14.76 -20.30
CA LEU A 296 12.33 13.93 -21.25
C LEU A 296 13.00 12.57 -21.33
N ASN A 297 12.19 11.51 -21.29
CA ASN A 297 12.67 10.15 -21.58
C ASN A 297 12.73 9.88 -23.09
N ASP A 298 13.25 8.71 -23.47
CA ASP A 298 13.40 8.32 -24.89
C ASP A 298 12.08 8.20 -25.65
N SER A 299 10.95 8.15 -24.95
CA SER A 299 9.61 8.15 -25.51
C SER A 299 8.97 9.55 -25.58
N GLY A 300 9.74 10.62 -25.32
CA GLY A 300 9.24 12.00 -25.34
C GLY A 300 8.28 12.33 -24.19
N GLN A 301 8.29 11.60 -23.10
CA GLN A 301 7.49 11.86 -21.90
C GLN A 301 8.31 12.65 -20.88
N ILE A 302 7.67 13.55 -20.15
CA ILE A 302 8.31 14.24 -19.02
C ILE A 302 8.38 13.26 -17.86
N GLU A 303 9.60 12.92 -17.47
CA GLU A 303 9.87 12.06 -16.32
C GLU A 303 10.41 12.91 -15.15
N ILE A 304 9.89 12.66 -13.97
CA ILE A 304 10.32 13.30 -12.73
C ILE A 304 10.73 12.20 -11.76
N LYS A 305 12.02 12.18 -11.44
CA LYS A 305 12.62 11.23 -10.50
C LYS A 305 12.91 11.92 -9.17
N SER A 306 12.39 11.40 -8.08
CA SER A 306 12.81 11.83 -6.74
C SER A 306 14.27 11.45 -6.50
N LEU A 307 15.07 12.36 -5.97
CA LEU A 307 16.42 12.07 -5.50
C LEU A 307 16.45 11.69 -4.01
N LYS A 308 15.29 11.74 -3.35
CA LYS A 308 15.10 11.27 -1.97
C LYS A 308 14.60 9.83 -2.00
N GLU A 309 15.44 8.91 -1.58
CA GLU A 309 15.12 7.49 -1.47
C GLU A 309 13.97 7.24 -0.48
N GLY A 310 13.14 6.25 -0.76
CA GLY A 310 12.02 5.83 0.10
C GLY A 310 10.84 6.81 0.17
N SER A 311 10.88 7.94 -0.56
CA SER A 311 9.76 8.89 -0.61
C SER A 311 8.74 8.46 -1.66
N SER A 312 7.51 8.20 -1.23
CA SER A 312 6.37 7.96 -2.13
C SER A 312 5.60 9.23 -2.51
N SER A 313 5.94 10.38 -1.89
CA SER A 313 5.26 11.64 -2.12
C SER A 313 5.87 12.36 -3.33
N LEU A 314 5.36 12.08 -4.50
CA LEU A 314 5.72 12.79 -5.73
C LEU A 314 4.55 12.70 -6.68
N ASP A 315 4.10 13.83 -7.20
CA ASP A 315 2.99 13.89 -8.12
C ASP A 315 3.10 15.11 -9.04
N PHE A 316 2.51 15.01 -10.24
CA PHE A 316 2.58 16.03 -11.27
C PHE A 316 1.32 16.08 -12.12
N HIS A 317 0.75 17.25 -12.28
CA HIS A 317 -0.29 17.55 -13.24
C HIS A 317 -0.03 18.90 -13.87
N ALA A 318 -0.14 18.97 -15.19
CA ALA A 318 0.06 20.22 -15.92
C ALA A 318 -0.81 20.34 -17.16
N VAL A 319 -1.10 21.57 -17.50
CA VAL A 319 -1.75 21.95 -18.76
C VAL A 319 -1.20 23.30 -19.21
N ALA A 320 -0.92 23.44 -20.49
CA ALA A 320 -0.54 24.71 -21.08
C ALA A 320 -1.66 25.29 -21.93
N LEU A 321 -1.85 26.60 -21.84
CA LEU A 321 -2.72 27.39 -22.71
C LEU A 321 -1.85 28.31 -23.53
N THR A 322 -1.98 28.22 -24.85
CA THR A 322 -1.20 28.99 -25.81
C THR A 322 -2.12 29.89 -26.62
N PRO A 323 -1.95 31.21 -26.55
CA PRO A 323 -2.68 32.11 -27.44
C PRO A 323 -2.35 31.87 -28.91
N GLN A 324 -3.37 31.70 -29.73
CA GLN A 324 -3.25 31.57 -31.17
C GLN A 324 -4.00 32.70 -31.84
N LEU A 325 -3.32 33.35 -32.75
CA LEU A 325 -3.89 34.40 -33.59
C LEU A 325 -4.09 33.88 -35.01
N GLN A 326 -5.01 34.51 -35.75
CA GLN A 326 -5.44 34.00 -37.04
C GLN A 326 -4.36 34.11 -38.13
N ASP A 327 -3.50 35.14 -38.03
CA ASP A 327 -2.46 35.37 -39.04
C ASP A 327 -1.28 36.21 -38.47
N ALA A 328 -0.23 36.33 -39.27
CA ALA A 328 0.97 37.07 -38.94
C ALA A 328 0.71 38.57 -38.70
N GLU A 329 -0.25 39.15 -39.42
CA GLU A 329 -0.58 40.57 -39.30
C GLU A 329 -1.23 40.87 -37.94
N GLN A 330 -2.07 39.99 -37.45
CA GLN A 330 -2.63 40.10 -36.09
C GLN A 330 -1.54 39.99 -35.00
N ILE A 331 -0.55 39.10 -35.17
CA ILE A 331 0.56 38.97 -34.23
C ILE A 331 1.38 40.27 -34.20
N LYS A 332 1.69 40.84 -35.39
CA LYS A 332 2.39 42.10 -35.50
C LYS A 332 1.57 43.26 -34.91
N ALA A 333 0.28 43.32 -35.19
CA ALA A 333 -0.62 44.31 -34.66
C ALA A 333 -0.73 44.25 -33.16
N LEU A 334 -0.86 43.05 -32.58
CA LEU A 334 -0.88 42.87 -31.13
C LEU A 334 0.42 43.29 -30.48
N SER A 335 1.56 42.94 -31.01
CA SER A 335 2.85 43.37 -30.53
C SER A 335 3.05 44.88 -30.63
N ALA A 336 2.64 45.48 -31.75
CA ALA A 336 2.70 46.96 -31.92
C ALA A 336 1.77 47.67 -30.91
N ALA A 337 0.60 47.10 -30.65
CA ALA A 337 -0.32 47.61 -29.65
C ALA A 337 0.26 47.52 -28.22
N ALA A 338 0.92 46.42 -27.88
CA ALA A 338 1.62 46.23 -26.62
C ALA A 338 2.76 47.25 -26.44
N GLN A 339 3.55 47.46 -27.50
CA GLN A 339 4.63 48.47 -27.46
C GLN A 339 4.08 49.91 -27.29
N ARG A 340 2.94 50.22 -27.94
CA ARG A 340 2.29 51.54 -27.73
C ARG A 340 1.79 51.76 -26.33
N GLU A 341 1.34 50.68 -25.68
CA GLU A 341 0.89 50.71 -24.29
C GLU A 341 2.07 50.60 -23.31
N GLY A 342 3.25 50.17 -23.75
CA GLY A 342 4.44 50.03 -22.94
C GLY A 342 4.46 48.77 -22.08
N ILE A 343 3.76 47.70 -22.50
CA ILE A 343 3.69 46.42 -21.83
C ILE A 343 4.46 45.35 -22.62
N SER A 344 4.91 44.32 -21.91
CA SER A 344 5.58 43.14 -22.49
C SER A 344 4.58 42.16 -23.10
N MET A 345 5.07 41.23 -23.92
CA MET A 345 4.24 40.13 -24.43
C MET A 345 3.83 39.13 -23.31
N GLU A 346 4.61 39.06 -22.23
CA GLU A 346 4.22 38.37 -20.99
C GLU A 346 2.99 39.07 -20.34
N ASP A 347 2.99 40.39 -20.25
CA ASP A 347 1.84 41.15 -19.73
C ASP A 347 0.59 40.97 -20.61
N VAL A 348 0.77 40.90 -21.94
CA VAL A 348 -0.31 40.58 -22.88
C VAL A 348 -0.86 39.22 -22.61
N THR A 349 0.01 38.20 -22.44
CA THR A 349 -0.39 36.84 -22.10
C THR A 349 -1.16 36.79 -20.78
N ASN A 350 -0.66 37.45 -19.74
CA ASN A 350 -1.35 37.52 -18.44
C ASN A 350 -2.74 38.18 -18.58
N ARG A 351 -2.89 39.19 -19.41
CA ARG A 351 -4.19 39.85 -19.68
C ARG A 351 -5.14 38.88 -20.44
N ILE A 352 -4.63 38.16 -21.43
CA ILE A 352 -5.40 37.15 -22.16
C ILE A 352 -5.87 36.06 -21.18
N MET A 353 -5.00 35.56 -20.31
CA MET A 353 -5.33 34.50 -19.35
C MET A 353 -6.33 34.99 -18.30
N GLN A 354 -6.21 36.23 -17.80
CA GLN A 354 -7.20 36.83 -16.90
C GLN A 354 -8.58 36.95 -17.55
N ALA A 355 -8.64 37.35 -18.80
CA ALA A 355 -9.89 37.43 -19.56
C ALA A 355 -10.47 36.04 -19.89
N ALA A 356 -9.61 35.03 -20.04
CA ALA A 356 -10.00 33.64 -20.29
C ALA A 356 -10.61 32.99 -19.05
N HIS A 357 -10.11 33.31 -17.85
CA HIS A 357 -10.53 32.69 -16.59
C HIS A 357 -11.64 33.49 -15.91
N ARG A 358 -12.81 32.90 -15.76
CA ARG A 358 -13.91 33.46 -14.96
C ARG A 358 -13.81 33.03 -13.50
N GLY A 359 -12.70 33.37 -12.84
CA GLY A 359 -12.57 33.14 -11.41
C GLY A 359 -11.92 31.81 -10.98
N ASN A 360 -11.88 30.79 -11.84
CA ASN A 360 -11.10 29.57 -11.63
C ASN A 360 -10.70 28.91 -12.95
N LEU A 361 -9.70 28.02 -12.92
CA LEU A 361 -9.18 27.30 -14.07
C LEU A 361 -10.22 26.38 -14.76
N ASN A 362 -11.31 26.05 -14.07
CA ASN A 362 -12.37 25.20 -14.61
C ASN A 362 -13.34 25.94 -15.53
N ASN A 363 -13.20 27.27 -15.70
CA ASN A 363 -14.11 28.08 -16.50
C ASN A 363 -13.33 29.00 -17.44
N THR A 364 -12.71 28.41 -18.46
CA THR A 364 -11.92 29.13 -19.47
C THR A 364 -12.81 29.54 -20.67
N ARG A 365 -12.80 30.80 -21.02
CA ARG A 365 -13.42 31.28 -22.27
C ARG A 365 -12.50 30.99 -23.45
N ASN A 366 -13.07 30.55 -24.57
CA ASN A 366 -12.36 30.41 -25.84
C ASN A 366 -13.35 30.59 -27.02
N PRO A 367 -13.20 31.52 -27.93
CA PRO A 367 -12.13 32.53 -27.96
C PRO A 367 -12.25 33.63 -26.88
N VAL A 368 -11.15 34.36 -26.66
CA VAL A 368 -11.04 35.46 -25.72
C VAL A 368 -10.88 36.78 -26.48
N THR A 369 -11.57 37.82 -26.04
CA THR A 369 -11.35 39.18 -26.55
C THR A 369 -10.62 40.00 -25.46
N VAL A 370 -9.50 40.61 -25.85
CA VAL A 370 -8.69 41.49 -24.98
C VAL A 370 -8.46 42.81 -25.63
N GLU A 371 -8.34 43.86 -24.81
CA GLU A 371 -7.98 45.19 -25.28
C GLU A 371 -6.50 45.44 -24.95
N VAL A 372 -5.72 45.80 -25.96
CA VAL A 372 -4.30 46.13 -25.86
C VAL A 372 -4.03 47.38 -26.68
N GLY A 373 -3.44 48.41 -26.11
CA GLY A 373 -3.11 49.67 -26.77
C GLY A 373 -4.31 50.39 -27.36
N GLY A 374 -5.53 50.18 -26.80
CA GLY A 374 -6.79 50.77 -27.31
C GLY A 374 -7.43 50.01 -28.46
N GLU A 375 -6.89 48.86 -28.86
CA GLU A 375 -7.43 47.97 -29.89
C GLU A 375 -7.93 46.65 -29.31
N GLN A 376 -9.00 46.09 -29.87
CA GLN A 376 -9.53 44.79 -29.44
C GLN A 376 -8.99 43.67 -30.31
N PHE A 377 -8.48 42.64 -29.65
CA PHE A 377 -7.96 41.42 -30.27
C PHE A 377 -8.77 40.19 -29.81
N THR A 378 -9.21 39.38 -30.79
CA THR A 378 -9.83 38.09 -30.53
C THR A 378 -8.79 37.00 -30.67
N VAL A 379 -8.53 36.27 -29.57
CA VAL A 379 -7.47 35.28 -29.45
C VAL A 379 -8.10 33.93 -29.20
N ASN A 380 -7.74 32.92 -29.98
CA ASN A 380 -8.03 31.53 -29.66
C ASN A 380 -6.99 30.98 -28.71
N LEU A 381 -7.41 30.07 -27.81
CA LEU A 381 -6.50 29.39 -26.91
C LEU A 381 -6.35 27.94 -27.35
N HIS A 382 -5.11 27.54 -27.62
CA HIS A 382 -4.75 26.15 -27.83
C HIS A 382 -4.40 25.53 -26.47
N LYS A 383 -5.03 24.39 -26.17
CA LYS A 383 -4.77 23.63 -24.93
C LYS A 383 -3.81 22.50 -25.23
N THR A 384 -2.73 22.40 -24.47
CA THR A 384 -1.81 21.28 -24.49
C THR A 384 -1.93 20.52 -23.19
N ASP A 385 -2.39 19.28 -23.23
CA ASP A 385 -2.47 18.41 -22.09
C ASP A 385 -1.16 17.65 -21.93
N PHE A 386 -0.63 17.64 -20.70
CA PHE A 386 0.56 16.89 -20.35
C PHE A 386 0.22 15.51 -19.77
N ILE A 387 -1.02 15.32 -19.37
CA ILE A 387 -1.53 14.07 -18.83
C ILE A 387 -2.87 13.77 -19.50
N LYS A 388 -2.99 12.60 -20.13
CA LYS A 388 -4.27 12.10 -20.62
C LYS A 388 -5.14 11.74 -19.43
N SER A 389 -6.33 12.25 -19.40
CA SER A 389 -7.30 11.99 -18.34
C SER A 389 -8.42 11.05 -18.74
N ASN A 390 -8.43 10.59 -20.00
CA ASN A 390 -9.45 9.68 -20.49
C ASN A 390 -9.10 8.22 -20.16
N ILE A 391 -9.89 7.60 -19.29
CA ILE A 391 -9.72 6.22 -18.83
C ILE A 391 -10.09 5.21 -19.91
N ASN A 392 -11.04 5.56 -20.81
CA ASN A 392 -11.62 4.61 -21.75
C ASN A 392 -11.00 4.68 -23.16
N GLY A 393 -9.95 5.45 -23.37
CA GLY A 393 -9.35 5.65 -24.70
C GLY A 393 -10.27 6.40 -25.67
N ASP A 394 -11.42 6.91 -25.24
CA ASP A 394 -12.35 7.67 -26.07
C ASP A 394 -11.81 9.09 -26.28
N LYS A 395 -11.29 9.33 -27.47
CA LYS A 395 -10.73 10.64 -27.85
C LYS A 395 -11.80 11.73 -28.04
N THR A 396 -13.09 11.37 -28.04
CA THR A 396 -14.20 12.30 -28.31
C THR A 396 -14.75 12.96 -27.06
N ASN A 397 -14.61 12.32 -25.90
CA ASN A 397 -15.03 12.85 -24.61
C ASN A 397 -13.79 13.26 -23.82
N GLY A 398 -13.55 14.55 -23.74
CA GLY A 398 -12.37 15.11 -23.08
C GLY A 398 -12.09 14.55 -21.68
N ALA A 399 -10.96 14.92 -21.18
CA ALA A 399 -10.44 14.53 -19.90
C ALA A 399 -11.49 14.47 -18.80
N SER A 400 -11.74 13.31 -18.26
CA SER A 400 -12.67 13.18 -17.14
C SER A 400 -11.92 13.15 -15.82
N TYR A 401 -12.53 13.74 -14.80
CA TYR A 401 -12.09 13.67 -13.42
C TYR A 401 -12.63 12.42 -12.72
N ASP A 402 -12.95 11.37 -13.46
CA ASP A 402 -13.47 10.10 -12.99
C ASP A 402 -12.37 9.04 -12.83
N VAL A 403 -11.28 9.40 -12.19
CA VAL A 403 -10.21 8.46 -11.88
C VAL A 403 -10.50 7.74 -10.56
N PRO A 404 -10.13 6.46 -10.45
CA PRO A 404 -10.23 5.74 -9.20
C PRO A 404 -9.46 6.44 -8.09
N PHE A 405 -9.98 6.28 -6.88
CA PHE A 405 -9.30 6.71 -5.68
C PHE A 405 -7.97 5.98 -5.50
N GLU A 406 -7.03 6.66 -4.91
CA GLU A 406 -5.72 6.11 -4.56
C GLU A 406 -5.83 5.15 -3.39
N LYS A 407 -4.93 4.16 -3.35
CA LYS A 407 -4.91 3.14 -2.32
C LYS A 407 -3.57 3.14 -1.59
N ASP A 408 -3.62 3.13 -0.27
CA ASP A 408 -2.47 2.95 0.60
C ASP A 408 -2.81 1.92 1.71
N GLY A 409 -2.35 0.71 1.52
CA GLY A 409 -2.63 -0.41 2.42
C GLY A 409 -4.12 -0.70 2.56
N ASN A 410 -4.67 -0.51 3.75
CA ASN A 410 -6.10 -0.70 4.03
C ASN A 410 -6.96 0.56 3.83
N THR A 411 -6.38 1.63 3.30
CA THR A 411 -7.07 2.92 3.12
C THR A 411 -7.16 3.26 1.64
N VAL A 412 -8.34 3.71 1.21
CA VAL A 412 -8.62 4.20 -0.15
C VAL A 412 -9.08 5.65 -0.02
N PHE A 413 -8.49 6.58 -0.78
CA PHE A 413 -8.78 8.00 -0.62
C PHE A 413 -8.80 8.75 -1.97
N GLY A 414 -9.64 9.78 -2.05
CA GLY A 414 -9.61 10.72 -3.17
C GLY A 414 -8.37 11.61 -3.10
N ASN A 415 -7.82 11.99 -4.26
CA ASN A 415 -6.62 12.81 -4.28
C ASN A 415 -6.89 14.32 -4.39
N VAL A 416 -8.14 14.73 -4.45
CA VAL A 416 -8.56 16.13 -4.51
C VAL A 416 -9.18 16.56 -3.19
N SER A 417 -8.60 17.56 -2.55
CA SER A 417 -9.12 18.17 -1.32
C SER A 417 -10.38 18.99 -1.60
N GLN A 418 -11.41 18.75 -0.81
CA GLN A 418 -12.64 19.53 -0.81
C GLN A 418 -12.44 20.77 0.08
N VAL A 419 -12.71 21.95 -0.47
CA VAL A 419 -12.47 23.24 0.22
C VAL A 419 -13.76 24.04 0.22
N ILE A 420 -14.09 24.62 1.37
CA ILE A 420 -15.26 25.49 1.54
C ILE A 420 -15.09 26.76 0.71
N LYS A 421 -16.08 27.09 -0.12
CA LYS A 421 -16.06 28.25 -1.01
C LYS A 421 -15.75 29.56 -0.26
N GLY A 422 -14.87 30.36 -0.85
CA GLY A 422 -14.50 31.66 -0.29
C GLY A 422 -13.57 31.60 0.94
N THR A 423 -13.16 30.40 1.32
CA THR A 423 -12.22 30.15 2.43
C THR A 423 -11.02 29.33 1.97
N SER A 424 -10.06 29.10 2.88
CA SER A 424 -8.98 28.10 2.70
C SER A 424 -9.20 26.88 3.60
N GLU A 425 -10.38 26.74 4.17
CA GLU A 425 -10.69 25.67 5.11
C GLU A 425 -11.09 24.38 4.37
N TYR A 426 -10.56 23.26 4.82
CA TYR A 426 -10.91 21.96 4.30
C TYR A 426 -12.29 21.53 4.80
N ALA A 427 -13.06 20.86 3.92
CA ALA A 427 -14.33 20.28 4.28
C ALA A 427 -14.15 19.16 5.32
N THR A 428 -15.14 19.03 6.20
CA THR A 428 -15.29 17.97 7.20
C THR A 428 -16.59 17.21 6.96
N ASP A 429 -16.82 16.13 7.70
CA ASP A 429 -18.07 15.37 7.58
C ASP A 429 -19.33 16.22 7.83
N SER A 430 -19.24 17.27 8.63
CA SER A 430 -20.35 18.20 8.88
C SER A 430 -20.55 19.27 7.81
N THR A 431 -19.59 19.46 6.91
CA THR A 431 -19.68 20.44 5.82
C THR A 431 -20.74 20.01 4.82
N LYS A 432 -21.58 20.96 4.41
CA LYS A 432 -22.61 20.71 3.40
C LYS A 432 -21.97 20.68 1.99
N LEU A 433 -22.50 19.83 1.11
CA LEU A 433 -22.06 19.80 -0.29
C LEU A 433 -22.30 21.14 -0.99
N SER A 434 -23.38 21.87 -0.62
CA SER A 434 -23.69 23.21 -1.12
C SER A 434 -22.63 24.28 -0.81
N GLU A 435 -21.83 24.05 0.23
CA GLU A 435 -20.72 24.95 0.61
C GLU A 435 -19.47 24.74 -0.23
N VAL A 436 -19.37 23.60 -0.94
CA VAL A 436 -18.19 23.21 -1.73
C VAL A 436 -18.46 23.24 -3.24
N VAL A 437 -19.68 22.88 -3.67
CA VAL A 437 -20.06 22.82 -5.09
C VAL A 437 -19.60 24.05 -5.88
N ALA A 438 -19.06 23.86 -7.08
CA ALA A 438 -18.52 24.96 -7.89
C ALA A 438 -19.56 26.01 -8.32
N ASN A 439 -20.87 25.70 -8.23
CA ASN A 439 -21.95 26.64 -8.53
C ASN A 439 -21.92 27.86 -7.59
N ALA A 440 -22.03 29.04 -8.15
CA ALA A 440 -21.93 30.30 -7.38
C ALA A 440 -22.94 30.39 -6.22
N ASN A 441 -24.16 29.84 -6.41
CA ASN A 441 -25.25 29.93 -5.46
C ASN A 441 -25.39 28.70 -4.53
N GLY A 442 -24.49 27.70 -4.64
CA GLY A 442 -24.61 26.44 -3.88
C GLY A 442 -25.78 25.56 -4.31
N SER A 443 -26.40 25.82 -5.48
CA SER A 443 -27.55 25.07 -5.96
C SER A 443 -27.16 23.65 -6.34
N MET A 444 -27.99 22.69 -5.93
CA MET A 444 -27.85 21.26 -6.30
C MET A 444 -28.68 20.90 -7.52
N GLN A 445 -29.33 21.87 -8.17
CA GLN A 445 -30.13 21.65 -9.36
C GLN A 445 -29.28 21.08 -10.49
N GLY A 446 -29.70 19.94 -11.05
CA GLY A 446 -28.97 19.23 -12.10
C GLY A 446 -27.70 18.52 -11.64
N GLN A 447 -27.40 18.52 -10.34
CA GLN A 447 -26.21 17.84 -9.80
C GLN A 447 -26.50 16.39 -9.48
N GLN A 448 -25.68 15.51 -10.06
CA GLN A 448 -25.78 14.07 -9.89
C GLN A 448 -24.38 13.47 -9.84
N LEU A 449 -24.13 12.62 -8.85
CA LEU A 449 -22.88 11.88 -8.75
C LEU A 449 -23.10 10.46 -9.27
N GLN A 450 -22.16 9.98 -10.06
CA GLN A 450 -22.05 8.59 -10.49
C GLN A 450 -20.90 7.95 -9.73
N MET A 451 -21.16 6.83 -9.08
CA MET A 451 -20.18 6.10 -8.29
C MET A 451 -20.12 4.65 -8.75
N GLU A 452 -18.91 4.19 -9.05
CA GLU A 452 -18.58 2.78 -9.18
C GLU A 452 -17.74 2.36 -7.99
N ILE A 453 -18.21 1.39 -7.23
CA ILE A 453 -17.54 0.91 -6.03
C ILE A 453 -17.39 -0.61 -6.07
N VAL A 454 -16.17 -1.07 -5.82
CA VAL A 454 -15.86 -2.46 -5.54
C VAL A 454 -15.87 -2.61 -4.04
N SER A 455 -16.80 -3.43 -3.52
CA SER A 455 -16.93 -3.68 -2.08
C SER A 455 -15.81 -4.57 -1.55
N LYS A 456 -15.72 -4.70 -0.24
CA LYS A 456 -14.80 -5.63 0.44
C LYS A 456 -14.95 -7.08 0.00
N SER A 457 -16.16 -7.49 -0.46
CA SER A 457 -16.43 -8.84 -0.98
C SER A 457 -16.09 -8.99 -2.47
N GLY A 458 -15.59 -7.93 -3.13
CA GLY A 458 -15.31 -7.91 -4.57
C GLY A 458 -16.55 -7.68 -5.44
N GLN A 459 -17.74 -7.39 -4.85
CA GLN A 459 -18.92 -7.04 -5.61
C GLN A 459 -18.82 -5.61 -6.13
N THR A 460 -19.06 -5.42 -7.43
CA THR A 460 -19.11 -4.10 -8.05
C THR A 460 -20.52 -3.55 -8.03
N TYR A 461 -20.69 -2.33 -7.55
CA TYR A 461 -21.95 -1.56 -7.57
C TYR A 461 -21.81 -0.33 -8.43
N ASN A 462 -22.79 -0.11 -9.33
CA ASN A 462 -22.96 1.12 -10.07
C ASN A 462 -24.07 1.93 -9.41
N VAL A 463 -23.72 3.05 -8.81
CA VAL A 463 -24.61 3.84 -7.96
C VAL A 463 -24.78 5.24 -8.54
N THR A 464 -25.99 5.73 -8.56
CA THR A 464 -26.31 7.10 -8.90
C THR A 464 -26.83 7.82 -7.67
N ILE A 465 -26.20 8.92 -7.29
CA ILE A 465 -26.60 9.80 -6.19
C ILE A 465 -27.14 11.08 -6.81
N ASN A 466 -28.45 11.23 -6.82
CA ASN A 466 -29.10 12.44 -7.33
C ASN A 466 -29.20 13.47 -6.19
N LEU A 467 -28.36 14.51 -6.28
CA LEU A 467 -28.28 15.55 -5.26
C LEU A 467 -29.49 16.51 -5.34
N GLU A 468 -30.08 16.71 -6.52
CA GLU A 468 -31.30 17.54 -6.67
C GLU A 468 -32.51 16.95 -5.98
N THR A 469 -32.67 15.63 -6.03
CA THR A 469 -33.81 14.91 -5.43
C THR A 469 -33.43 14.25 -4.09
N SER A 470 -32.18 14.34 -3.65
CA SER A 470 -31.66 13.70 -2.43
C SER A 470 -31.93 12.20 -2.39
N THR A 471 -31.71 11.50 -3.49
CA THR A 471 -31.95 10.07 -3.64
C THR A 471 -30.72 9.33 -4.14
N VAL A 472 -30.58 8.08 -3.68
CA VAL A 472 -29.56 7.14 -4.12
C VAL A 472 -30.26 6.02 -4.88
N SER A 473 -29.70 5.59 -6.00
CA SER A 473 -30.21 4.45 -6.77
C SER A 473 -29.05 3.59 -7.27
N TYR A 474 -29.26 2.29 -7.33
CA TYR A 474 -28.29 1.34 -7.85
C TYR A 474 -28.99 0.14 -8.50
N VAL A 475 -28.30 -0.52 -9.43
CA VAL A 475 -28.77 -1.76 -10.04
C VAL A 475 -28.41 -2.91 -9.11
N ASN A 476 -29.41 -3.76 -8.80
CA ASN A 476 -29.19 -4.93 -7.95
C ASN A 476 -28.23 -5.92 -8.65
N PRO A 477 -27.03 -6.20 -8.08
CA PRO A 477 -26.08 -7.11 -8.70
C PRO A 477 -26.62 -8.51 -8.95
N ASN A 478 -27.55 -8.97 -8.09
CA ASN A 478 -28.18 -10.29 -8.20
C ASN A 478 -29.36 -10.30 -9.18
N ASN A 479 -29.88 -9.14 -9.57
CA ASN A 479 -30.96 -9.00 -10.54
C ASN A 479 -30.80 -7.72 -11.37
N PRO A 480 -30.06 -7.78 -12.50
CA PRO A 480 -29.75 -6.60 -13.32
C PRO A 480 -30.96 -5.83 -13.86
N ASN A 481 -32.15 -6.41 -13.82
CA ASN A 481 -33.40 -5.74 -14.25
C ASN A 481 -34.08 -4.97 -13.08
N GLN A 482 -33.52 -5.02 -11.88
CA GLN A 482 -34.08 -4.35 -10.71
C GLN A 482 -33.18 -3.18 -10.29
N THR A 483 -33.74 -1.97 -10.36
CA THR A 483 -33.14 -0.79 -9.74
C THR A 483 -33.75 -0.58 -8.38
N ILE A 484 -32.92 -0.42 -7.37
CA ILE A 484 -33.29 -0.12 -5.99
C ILE A 484 -32.97 1.35 -5.74
N SER A 485 -33.88 2.07 -5.09
CA SER A 485 -33.65 3.47 -4.72
C SER A 485 -34.06 3.75 -3.28
N PHE A 486 -33.38 4.68 -2.63
CA PHE A 486 -33.67 5.11 -1.26
C PHE A 486 -33.27 6.59 -1.07
N PRO A 487 -33.95 7.32 -0.14
CA PRO A 487 -33.65 8.72 0.12
C PRO A 487 -32.40 8.89 0.99
N ILE A 488 -31.66 9.99 0.80
CA ILE A 488 -30.67 10.46 1.76
C ILE A 488 -31.42 10.99 2.98
N THR A 489 -31.08 10.51 4.18
CA THR A 489 -31.94 10.69 5.36
C THR A 489 -31.25 11.42 6.49
N HIS A 490 -32.02 12.12 7.29
CA HIS A 490 -31.61 12.62 8.59
C HIS A 490 -32.72 12.38 9.63
N SER A 491 -32.35 12.45 10.91
CA SER A 491 -33.30 12.38 12.02
C SER A 491 -33.74 13.79 12.40
N GLN A 492 -35.05 14.00 12.48
CA GLN A 492 -35.64 15.24 12.97
C GLN A 492 -36.49 14.97 14.22
N TYR A 493 -36.29 15.75 15.26
CA TYR A 493 -37.10 15.67 16.46
C TYR A 493 -38.49 16.26 16.21
N ASN A 494 -39.53 15.49 16.50
CA ASN A 494 -40.91 15.94 16.40
C ASN A 494 -41.45 16.32 17.80
N GLU A 495 -41.57 17.61 18.04
CA GLU A 495 -42.02 18.16 19.32
C GLU A 495 -43.42 17.68 19.73
N ASN A 496 -44.30 17.38 18.75
CA ASN A 496 -45.66 16.93 19.03
C ASN A 496 -45.75 15.49 19.51
N THR A 497 -44.84 14.65 19.10
CA THR A 497 -44.82 13.21 19.45
C THR A 497 -43.74 12.87 20.46
N GLY A 498 -42.78 13.76 20.72
CA GLY A 498 -41.60 13.51 21.57
C GLY A 498 -40.61 12.50 21.00
N ASN A 499 -40.76 12.09 19.74
CA ASN A 499 -39.92 11.08 19.08
C ASN A 499 -39.12 11.66 17.90
N ALA A 500 -38.02 11.04 17.60
CA ALA A 500 -37.30 11.30 16.37
C ALA A 500 -38.02 10.65 15.17
N VAL A 501 -38.18 11.39 14.09
CA VAL A 501 -38.78 10.95 12.82
C VAL A 501 -37.73 10.99 11.72
N GLY A 502 -37.69 9.96 10.89
CA GLY A 502 -36.89 9.95 9.71
C GLY A 502 -37.41 10.89 8.63
N MET A 503 -36.53 11.74 8.15
CA MET A 503 -36.82 12.71 7.10
C MET A 503 -35.83 12.57 5.95
N GLN A 504 -36.32 12.79 4.74
CA GLN A 504 -35.46 13.00 3.59
C GLN A 504 -34.69 14.34 3.74
N THR A 505 -33.40 14.33 3.53
CA THR A 505 -32.56 15.53 3.62
C THR A 505 -32.83 16.44 2.42
N ARG A 506 -32.92 17.74 2.66
CA ARG A 506 -33.03 18.70 1.55
C ARG A 506 -31.77 18.74 0.73
N PRO A 507 -31.83 19.00 -0.57
CA PRO A 507 -30.65 19.07 -1.45
C PRO A 507 -29.51 19.94 -0.91
N GLU A 508 -29.85 21.14 -0.42
CA GLU A 508 -28.92 22.13 0.10
C GLU A 508 -28.30 21.74 1.47
N ASP A 509 -28.90 20.80 2.18
CA ASP A 509 -28.51 20.39 3.54
C ASP A 509 -27.73 19.06 3.55
N ILE A 510 -27.50 18.43 2.39
CA ILE A 510 -26.72 17.19 2.30
C ILE A 510 -25.30 17.46 2.74
N THR A 511 -24.78 16.67 3.68
CA THR A 511 -23.42 16.79 4.20
C THR A 511 -22.49 15.73 3.61
N TYR A 512 -21.17 15.98 3.70
CA TYR A 512 -20.17 14.96 3.37
C TYR A 512 -20.29 13.73 4.25
N GLY A 513 -20.68 13.86 5.52
CA GLY A 513 -20.94 12.71 6.39
C GLY A 513 -22.01 11.78 5.85
N GLN A 514 -23.12 12.32 5.30
CA GLN A 514 -24.15 11.52 4.66
C GLN A 514 -23.65 10.86 3.35
N LEU A 515 -22.85 11.55 2.56
CA LEU A 515 -22.19 10.96 1.40
C LEU A 515 -21.25 9.82 1.82
N ASN A 516 -20.47 10.02 2.87
CA ASN A 516 -19.58 9.02 3.43
C ASN A 516 -20.33 7.80 4.00
N ASP A 517 -21.47 8.00 4.66
CA ASP A 517 -22.35 6.90 5.10
C ASP A 517 -22.84 6.06 3.90
N ILE A 518 -23.25 6.71 2.80
CA ILE A 518 -23.64 6.02 1.56
C ILE A 518 -22.46 5.19 1.00
N ILE A 519 -21.29 5.80 0.86
CA ILE A 519 -20.10 5.10 0.40
C ILE A 519 -19.80 3.89 1.30
N GLY A 520 -19.89 4.06 2.61
CA GLY A 520 -19.67 3.00 3.59
C GLY A 520 -20.60 1.81 3.43
N MET A 521 -21.91 2.06 3.20
CA MET A 521 -22.89 1.01 2.95
C MET A 521 -22.49 0.15 1.75
N PHE A 522 -22.13 0.76 0.62
CA PHE A 522 -21.73 0.02 -0.58
C PHE A 522 -20.36 -0.65 -0.43
N ALA A 523 -19.40 0.00 0.22
CA ALA A 523 -18.07 -0.58 0.47
C ALA A 523 -18.12 -1.85 1.33
N SER A 524 -19.14 -1.97 2.19
CA SER A 524 -19.31 -3.07 3.14
C SER A 524 -20.39 -4.09 2.76
N ASP A 525 -21.06 -3.93 1.62
CA ASP A 525 -22.22 -4.73 1.17
C ASP A 525 -23.46 -4.62 2.06
N ASN A 526 -23.55 -3.60 2.92
CA ASN A 526 -24.71 -3.34 3.77
C ASN A 526 -25.59 -2.26 3.12
N VAL A 527 -26.43 -2.66 2.18
CA VAL A 527 -27.28 -1.75 1.38
C VAL A 527 -28.75 -2.16 1.45
N PRO A 528 -29.69 -1.20 1.41
CA PRO A 528 -31.11 -1.52 1.34
C PRO A 528 -31.43 -2.44 0.16
N THR A 529 -32.09 -3.55 0.40
CA THR A 529 -32.44 -4.57 -0.62
C THR A 529 -33.78 -4.33 -1.31
N ALA A 530 -34.53 -3.33 -0.86
CA ALA A 530 -35.81 -2.90 -1.42
C ALA A 530 -35.87 -1.39 -1.59
N THR A 531 -36.66 -0.92 -2.55
CA THR A 531 -36.85 0.52 -2.77
C THR A 531 -37.60 1.13 -1.59
N ILE A 532 -37.06 2.22 -1.07
CA ILE A 532 -37.61 3.01 0.01
C ILE A 532 -38.00 4.40 -0.53
N ASN A 533 -39.21 4.86 -0.25
CA ASN A 533 -39.69 6.14 -0.73
C ASN A 533 -40.02 7.07 0.45
N ALA A 534 -39.72 8.35 0.28
CA ALA A 534 -40.26 9.37 1.17
C ALA A 534 -41.69 9.75 0.78
N ASN A 535 -42.50 10.12 1.75
CA ASN A 535 -43.83 10.70 1.53
C ASN A 535 -43.72 12.11 0.92
N ALA A 536 -44.83 12.65 0.45
CA ALA A 536 -44.85 13.98 -0.17
C ALA A 536 -44.40 15.13 0.75
N ASN A 537 -44.46 14.94 2.07
CA ASN A 537 -43.93 15.88 3.07
C ASN A 537 -42.47 15.60 3.49
N GLY A 538 -41.79 14.68 2.83
CA GLY A 538 -40.43 14.28 3.12
C GLY A 538 -40.27 13.29 4.29
N THR A 539 -41.35 12.86 4.96
CA THR A 539 -41.27 11.85 6.03
C THR A 539 -41.06 10.46 5.46
N ILE A 540 -40.30 9.65 6.19
CA ILE A 540 -40.02 8.25 5.82
C ILE A 540 -40.72 7.34 6.83
N ASN A 541 -41.23 6.20 6.35
CA ASN A 541 -41.77 5.17 7.23
C ASN A 541 -40.72 4.78 8.29
N ASN A 542 -41.14 4.64 9.54
CA ASN A 542 -40.20 4.39 10.63
C ASN A 542 -39.38 3.09 10.43
N ASN A 543 -40.01 2.01 9.91
CA ASN A 543 -39.31 0.75 9.67
C ASN A 543 -38.26 0.92 8.55
N ASP A 544 -38.61 1.64 7.48
CA ASP A 544 -37.71 1.92 6.35
C ASP A 544 -36.55 2.82 6.79
N PHE A 545 -36.85 3.84 7.62
CA PHE A 545 -35.80 4.66 8.22
C PHE A 545 -34.85 3.85 9.11
N GLN A 546 -35.39 2.97 9.96
CA GLN A 546 -34.58 2.08 10.80
C GLN A 546 -33.70 1.13 9.96
N THR A 547 -34.21 0.63 8.82
CA THR A 547 -33.44 -0.19 7.89
C THR A 547 -32.21 0.58 7.39
N ILE A 548 -32.39 1.80 6.88
CA ILE A 548 -31.26 2.62 6.41
C ILE A 548 -30.26 2.90 7.55
N GLN A 549 -30.77 3.23 8.75
CA GLN A 549 -29.89 3.51 9.89
C GLN A 549 -29.14 2.27 10.36
N GLN A 550 -29.74 1.09 10.26
CA GLN A 550 -29.10 -0.18 10.59
C GLN A 550 -28.00 -0.51 9.55
N ASP A 551 -28.28 -0.36 8.25
CA ASP A 551 -27.30 -0.57 7.19
C ASP A 551 -26.08 0.36 7.36
N ILE A 552 -26.31 1.64 7.73
CA ILE A 552 -25.24 2.59 8.07
C ILE A 552 -24.46 2.12 9.30
N ALA A 553 -25.15 1.69 10.36
CA ALA A 553 -24.49 1.24 11.58
C ALA A 553 -23.68 -0.04 11.35
N ASP A 554 -24.22 -1.00 10.62
CA ASP A 554 -23.57 -2.25 10.28
C ASP A 554 -22.33 -2.00 9.38
N SER A 555 -22.43 -1.05 8.43
CA SER A 555 -21.31 -0.67 7.58
C SER A 555 -20.10 -0.16 8.39
N LYS A 556 -20.37 0.65 9.43
CA LYS A 556 -19.33 1.18 10.32
C LYS A 556 -18.61 0.10 11.13
N GLY A 557 -19.20 -1.08 11.24
CA GLY A 557 -18.53 -2.26 11.81
C GLY A 557 -17.38 -2.79 10.94
N PHE A 558 -17.42 -2.56 9.63
CA PHE A 558 -16.47 -3.12 8.65
C PHE A 558 -15.53 -2.10 8.05
N VAL A 559 -16.07 -0.93 7.70
CA VAL A 559 -15.31 0.15 7.09
C VAL A 559 -15.53 1.45 7.88
N GLU A 560 -14.54 2.34 7.80
CA GLU A 560 -14.65 3.71 8.29
C GLU A 560 -14.50 4.65 7.11
N VAL A 561 -15.53 5.42 6.83
CA VAL A 561 -15.52 6.42 5.76
C VAL A 561 -15.69 7.79 6.38
N SER A 562 -14.78 8.69 6.11
CA SER A 562 -14.73 10.04 6.67
C SER A 562 -13.97 11.01 5.79
N MET A 563 -14.13 12.30 6.02
CA MET A 563 -13.22 13.30 5.49
C MET A 563 -11.91 13.27 6.28
N ASP A 564 -10.79 13.16 5.60
CA ASP A 564 -9.48 13.24 6.24
C ASP A 564 -9.10 14.69 6.60
N TYR A 565 -7.97 14.86 7.28
CA TYR A 565 -7.47 16.18 7.70
C TYR A 565 -7.10 17.12 6.54
N LYS A 566 -7.05 16.61 5.30
CA LYS A 566 -6.86 17.38 4.06
C LYS A 566 -8.17 17.62 3.31
N GLY A 567 -9.31 17.28 3.88
CA GLY A 567 -10.62 17.41 3.23
C GLY A 567 -10.82 16.46 2.06
N ARG A 568 -10.26 15.25 2.13
CA ARG A 568 -10.44 14.20 1.11
C ARG A 568 -11.33 13.10 1.68
N ILE A 569 -12.18 12.50 0.85
CA ILE A 569 -12.91 11.30 1.25
C ILE A 569 -11.90 10.16 1.43
N SER A 570 -11.96 9.50 2.57
CA SER A 570 -11.08 8.38 2.93
C SER A 570 -11.91 7.20 3.42
N ILE A 571 -11.62 6.00 2.91
CA ILE A 571 -12.25 4.74 3.28
C ILE A 571 -11.18 3.86 3.91
N THR A 572 -11.36 3.45 5.14
CA THR A 572 -10.45 2.53 5.83
C THR A 572 -11.15 1.19 6.08
N ASP A 573 -10.61 0.11 5.54
CA ASP A 573 -11.02 -1.25 5.84
C ASP A 573 -10.48 -1.67 7.21
N LYS A 574 -11.37 -2.08 8.12
CA LYS A 574 -11.00 -2.40 9.52
C LYS A 574 -10.46 -3.82 9.69
N PHE A 575 -10.63 -4.68 8.69
CA PHE A 575 -10.28 -6.11 8.79
C PHE A 575 -9.12 -6.54 7.91
N SER A 576 -8.75 -5.74 6.92
CA SER A 576 -7.65 -6.01 6.02
C SER A 576 -6.49 -5.09 6.31
N SER A 577 -5.25 -5.55 6.21
CA SER A 577 -4.07 -4.68 6.21
C SER A 577 -3.73 -4.17 4.80
N ASN A 578 -4.28 -4.78 3.77
CA ASN A 578 -4.35 -4.29 2.40
C ASN A 578 -5.70 -4.68 1.80
N THR A 579 -6.48 -3.69 1.38
CA THR A 579 -7.87 -3.86 0.93
C THR A 579 -7.98 -3.89 -0.59
N ASN A 580 -9.00 -4.59 -1.11
CA ASN A 580 -9.42 -4.52 -2.51
C ASN A 580 -10.61 -3.59 -2.75
N ILE A 581 -11.07 -2.88 -1.73
CA ILE A 581 -12.08 -1.84 -1.93
C ILE A 581 -11.56 -0.85 -2.98
N GLY A 582 -12.38 -0.55 -3.98
CA GLY A 582 -12.11 0.43 -5.01
C GLY A 582 -13.25 1.42 -5.11
N LEU A 583 -12.97 2.69 -5.36
CA LEU A 583 -13.97 3.74 -5.54
C LEU A 583 -13.60 4.64 -6.70
N THR A 584 -14.54 4.83 -7.61
CA THR A 584 -14.55 5.92 -8.60
C THR A 584 -15.85 6.71 -8.38
N ILE A 585 -15.74 8.02 -8.20
CA ILE A 585 -16.90 8.89 -8.05
C ILE A 585 -16.70 10.15 -8.90
N LYS A 586 -17.69 10.46 -9.74
CA LYS A 586 -17.66 11.59 -10.64
C LYS A 586 -18.98 12.35 -10.64
N ASP A 587 -18.90 13.63 -10.97
CA ASP A 587 -20.07 14.42 -11.31
C ASP A 587 -20.54 14.08 -12.71
N SER A 588 -21.82 13.84 -12.92
CA SER A 588 -22.40 13.57 -14.26
C SER A 588 -22.16 14.70 -15.27
N ASN A 589 -21.83 15.91 -14.80
CA ASN A 589 -21.50 17.06 -15.63
C ASN A 589 -19.98 17.18 -15.92
N SER A 590 -19.14 16.24 -15.50
CA SER A 590 -17.68 16.27 -15.69
C SER A 590 -17.27 15.83 -17.10
N ASN A 591 -17.65 16.62 -18.11
CA ASN A 591 -17.34 16.32 -19.52
C ASN A 591 -16.02 16.94 -20.02
N SER A 592 -15.32 17.71 -19.17
CA SER A 592 -14.19 18.50 -19.64
C SER A 592 -13.03 18.41 -18.67
N GLY A 593 -11.86 18.04 -19.19
CA GLY A 593 -10.62 17.97 -18.45
C GLY A 593 -10.20 19.28 -17.77
N PHE A 594 -9.03 19.27 -17.18
CA PHE A 594 -8.43 20.41 -16.47
C PHE A 594 -7.44 21.17 -17.37
N PRO A 595 -7.59 22.52 -17.55
CA PRO A 595 -8.83 23.28 -17.40
C PRO A 595 -9.85 22.86 -18.47
N PRO A 596 -11.16 23.03 -18.24
CA PRO A 596 -12.15 22.65 -19.24
C PRO A 596 -11.96 23.47 -20.50
N ALA A 597 -11.94 22.77 -21.66
CA ALA A 597 -11.91 23.40 -22.96
C ALA A 597 -13.35 23.74 -23.41
N GLY A 598 -13.59 24.99 -23.78
CA GLY A 598 -14.84 25.42 -24.42
C GLY A 598 -15.76 26.31 -23.57
N THR A 599 -16.86 26.72 -24.19
CA THR A 599 -17.86 27.64 -23.63
C THR A 599 -18.91 26.94 -22.76
N SER A 600 -18.75 25.66 -22.46
CA SER A 600 -19.72 24.89 -21.67
C SER A 600 -19.87 25.52 -20.29
N VAL A 601 -21.07 26.04 -20.02
CA VAL A 601 -21.44 26.66 -18.76
C VAL A 601 -21.64 25.60 -17.65
N ASN A 602 -21.69 24.34 -18.03
CA ASN A 602 -21.97 23.18 -17.16
C ASN A 602 -20.68 22.37 -16.94
N GLY A 603 -19.73 22.94 -16.23
CA GLY A 603 -18.61 22.18 -15.72
C GLY A 603 -18.99 21.33 -14.50
N SER A 604 -18.14 20.40 -14.13
CA SER A 604 -18.27 19.61 -12.91
C SER A 604 -18.44 20.51 -11.67
N GLY A 605 -19.49 20.26 -10.90
CA GLY A 605 -19.68 20.90 -9.61
C GLY A 605 -18.74 20.34 -8.55
N PHE A 606 -18.35 19.08 -8.70
CA PHE A 606 -17.50 18.34 -7.78
C PHE A 606 -16.37 17.61 -8.50
N VAL A 607 -15.21 17.57 -7.88
CA VAL A 607 -14.07 16.75 -8.28
C VAL A 607 -13.50 16.10 -7.04
N PHE A 608 -13.55 14.78 -6.96
CA PHE A 608 -13.07 14.00 -5.80
C PHE A 608 -11.72 13.36 -6.05
N SER A 609 -11.44 13.02 -7.30
CA SER A 609 -10.15 12.50 -7.74
C SER A 609 -9.85 13.01 -9.14
N ALA A 610 -8.59 13.34 -9.39
CA ALA A 610 -8.13 13.83 -10.68
C ALA A 610 -6.98 12.96 -11.17
N ASN A 611 -6.85 12.83 -12.50
CA ASN A 611 -5.75 12.08 -13.08
C ASN A 611 -4.45 12.84 -12.87
N ASN A 612 -3.49 12.14 -12.29
CA ASN A 612 -2.14 12.62 -12.04
C ASN A 612 -1.16 11.90 -12.97
N SER A 613 0.13 12.17 -12.80
CA SER A 613 1.19 11.49 -13.52
C SER A 613 1.16 9.97 -13.30
N LEU A 614 1.67 9.22 -14.26
CA LEU A 614 1.92 7.80 -14.11
C LEU A 614 3.02 7.57 -13.08
N THR A 615 2.84 6.57 -12.26
CA THR A 615 3.90 6.05 -11.42
C THR A 615 4.65 4.97 -12.19
N ILE A 616 5.87 5.26 -12.60
CA ILE A 616 6.77 4.32 -13.29
C ILE A 616 7.41 3.41 -12.26
N ASP A 617 7.90 4.00 -11.17
CA ASP A 617 8.48 3.28 -10.05
C ASP A 617 8.07 3.91 -8.73
N ASP A 618 7.76 3.08 -7.76
CA ASP A 618 7.30 3.50 -6.44
C ASP A 618 8.01 2.69 -5.36
N PRO A 619 8.51 3.34 -4.31
CA PRO A 619 8.92 2.64 -3.10
C PRO A 619 7.82 1.74 -2.52
N ASN A 620 6.55 2.12 -2.68
CA ASN A 620 5.43 1.27 -2.30
C ASN A 620 5.34 0.05 -3.23
N VAL A 621 5.29 -1.12 -2.63
CA VAL A 621 5.11 -2.38 -3.33
C VAL A 621 3.65 -2.81 -3.19
N ASP A 622 3.02 -3.20 -4.29
CA ASP A 622 1.80 -4.01 -4.31
C ASP A 622 1.99 -5.12 -5.36
N LEU A 623 2.73 -6.16 -4.94
CA LEU A 623 3.23 -7.18 -5.86
C LEU A 623 2.13 -7.81 -6.72
N ILE A 624 0.96 -8.08 -6.13
CA ILE A 624 -0.14 -8.73 -6.86
C ILE A 624 -0.80 -7.76 -7.84
N LYS A 625 -1.07 -6.53 -7.39
CA LYS A 625 -1.66 -5.49 -8.24
C LYS A 625 -0.72 -5.11 -9.39
N ASP A 626 0.57 -4.94 -9.10
CA ASP A 626 1.57 -4.65 -10.13
C ASP A 626 1.59 -5.73 -11.22
N LEU A 627 1.50 -7.01 -10.85
CA LEU A 627 1.39 -8.11 -11.82
C LEU A 627 0.08 -8.07 -12.63
N ASP A 628 -1.05 -7.72 -12.00
CA ASP A 628 -2.33 -7.57 -12.70
C ASP A 628 -2.28 -6.42 -13.71
N GLU A 629 -1.71 -5.26 -13.37
CA GLU A 629 -1.52 -4.14 -14.29
C GLU A 629 -0.62 -4.49 -15.49
N MET A 630 0.41 -5.32 -15.26
CA MET A 630 1.25 -5.85 -16.35
C MET A 630 0.49 -6.81 -17.26
N ILE A 631 -0.38 -7.65 -16.73
CA ILE A 631 -1.25 -8.54 -17.50
C ILE A 631 -2.19 -7.72 -18.39
N ASP A 632 -2.78 -6.67 -17.84
CA ASP A 632 -3.68 -5.76 -18.57
C ASP A 632 -2.94 -5.03 -19.70
N ALA A 633 -1.70 -4.61 -19.47
CA ALA A 633 -0.85 -4.02 -20.51
C ALA A 633 -0.62 -4.99 -21.68
N VAL A 634 -0.42 -6.28 -21.40
CA VAL A 634 -0.27 -7.32 -22.43
C VAL A 634 -1.58 -7.54 -23.18
N LEU A 635 -2.71 -7.66 -22.47
CA LEU A 635 -4.04 -7.86 -23.07
C LEU A 635 -4.40 -6.74 -24.06
N ASN A 636 -4.16 -5.50 -23.63
CA ASN A 636 -4.48 -4.32 -24.42
C ASN A 636 -3.43 -4.00 -25.50
N GLY A 637 -2.28 -4.68 -25.50
CA GLY A 637 -1.17 -4.40 -26.41
C GLY A 637 -0.52 -3.05 -26.17
N SER A 638 -0.59 -2.54 -24.93
CA SER A 638 -0.07 -1.23 -24.54
C SER A 638 1.44 -1.29 -24.41
N MET A 639 2.16 -0.89 -25.45
CA MET A 639 3.63 -0.76 -25.35
C MET A 639 4.03 0.39 -24.44
N ARG A 640 3.30 1.50 -24.52
CA ARG A 640 3.48 2.71 -23.72
C ARG A 640 2.12 3.24 -23.26
N ALA A 641 2.12 4.06 -22.23
CA ALA A 641 0.90 4.68 -21.70
C ALA A 641 0.17 5.61 -22.67
N ASP A 642 0.86 6.14 -23.69
CA ASP A 642 0.27 6.98 -24.75
C ASP A 642 -0.29 6.18 -25.92
N SER A 643 -0.19 4.86 -25.90
CA SER A 643 -0.69 3.98 -26.96
C SER A 643 -2.20 4.12 -27.13
N GLU A 644 -2.68 3.94 -28.36
CA GLU A 644 -4.11 4.00 -28.67
C GLU A 644 -4.85 2.85 -27.98
N GLY A 645 -5.99 3.16 -27.34
CA GLY A 645 -6.80 2.16 -26.63
C GLY A 645 -6.25 1.69 -25.29
N SER A 646 -5.12 2.23 -24.81
CA SER A 646 -4.57 1.90 -23.50
C SER A 646 -5.26 2.68 -22.36
N ASP A 647 -5.33 2.10 -21.17
CA ASP A 647 -5.61 2.88 -19.96
C ASP A 647 -4.49 3.91 -19.77
N PRO A 648 -4.79 5.22 -19.75
CA PRO A 648 -3.77 6.26 -19.62
C PRO A 648 -3.01 6.24 -18.30
N ARG A 649 -3.46 5.44 -17.33
CA ARG A 649 -2.78 5.23 -16.04
C ARG A 649 -1.84 4.03 -16.04
N ASN A 650 -1.91 3.17 -17.05
CA ASN A 650 -1.05 2.00 -17.16
C ASN A 650 0.28 2.39 -17.83
N THR A 651 1.40 2.04 -17.22
CA THR A 651 2.74 2.33 -17.73
C THR A 651 3.10 1.59 -19.01
N GLY A 652 2.27 0.64 -19.43
CA GLY A 652 2.51 -0.22 -20.57
C GLY A 652 3.61 -1.25 -20.34
N LEU A 653 3.96 -2.00 -21.38
CA LEU A 653 4.95 -3.08 -21.31
C LEU A 653 6.37 -2.57 -21.01
N GLN A 654 6.73 -1.37 -21.44
CA GLN A 654 8.05 -0.80 -21.16
C GLN A 654 8.22 -0.52 -19.65
N GLY A 655 7.26 0.19 -19.04
CA GLY A 655 7.28 0.41 -17.59
C GLY A 655 7.14 -0.88 -16.78
N ALA A 656 6.34 -1.83 -17.30
CA ALA A 656 6.19 -3.16 -16.67
C ALA A 656 7.51 -3.94 -16.58
N LEU A 657 8.37 -3.86 -17.61
CA LEU A 657 9.67 -4.53 -17.60
C LEU A 657 10.64 -3.93 -16.58
N GLU A 658 10.58 -2.63 -16.34
CA GLU A 658 11.37 -1.99 -15.28
C GLU A 658 10.83 -2.35 -13.89
N ARG A 659 9.52 -2.27 -13.72
CA ARG A 659 8.85 -2.59 -12.44
C ARG A 659 9.05 -4.04 -12.01
N ILE A 660 9.02 -5.02 -12.92
CA ILE A 660 9.23 -6.43 -12.57
C ILE A 660 10.63 -6.70 -12.02
N ASP A 661 11.65 -5.95 -12.48
CA ASP A 661 13.00 -6.07 -11.95
C ASP A 661 13.08 -5.61 -10.48
N HIS A 662 12.41 -4.53 -10.16
CA HIS A 662 12.33 -4.03 -8.78
C HIS A 662 11.58 -5.01 -7.86
N LEU A 663 10.47 -5.60 -8.33
CA LEU A 663 9.76 -6.63 -7.57
C LEU A 663 10.64 -7.86 -7.31
N GLN A 664 11.43 -8.29 -8.29
CA GLN A 664 12.38 -9.39 -8.11
C GLN A 664 13.44 -9.05 -7.05
N ASP A 665 14.01 -7.84 -7.11
CA ASP A 665 15.00 -7.41 -6.14
C ASP A 665 14.42 -7.29 -4.73
N HIS A 666 13.18 -6.84 -4.61
CA HIS A 666 12.46 -6.81 -3.34
C HIS A 666 12.30 -8.21 -2.74
N VAL A 667 11.84 -9.20 -3.53
CA VAL A 667 11.72 -10.60 -3.08
C VAL A 667 13.07 -11.19 -2.69
N ARG A 668 14.15 -10.91 -3.44
CA ARG A 668 15.53 -11.35 -3.11
C ARG A 668 16.02 -10.74 -1.80
N LYS A 669 15.68 -9.50 -1.47
CA LYS A 669 15.97 -8.89 -0.17
C LYS A 669 15.27 -9.63 0.97
N MET A 670 13.99 -9.98 0.78
CA MET A 670 13.25 -10.78 1.76
C MET A 670 13.88 -12.17 1.94
N GLN A 671 14.32 -12.80 0.85
CA GLN A 671 15.03 -14.07 0.87
C GLN A 671 16.37 -13.96 1.63
N THR A 672 17.14 -12.91 1.41
CA THR A 672 18.38 -12.66 2.15
C THR A 672 18.09 -12.49 3.65
N THR A 673 17.01 -11.80 4.00
CA THR A 673 16.61 -11.57 5.39
C THR A 673 16.25 -12.88 6.10
N ILE A 674 15.44 -13.74 5.49
CA ILE A 674 15.08 -15.03 6.08
C ILE A 674 16.28 -15.96 6.15
N GLY A 675 17.19 -15.90 5.18
CA GLY A 675 18.47 -16.62 5.21
C GLY A 675 19.33 -16.21 6.40
N ALA A 676 19.42 -14.92 6.70
CA ALA A 676 20.12 -14.41 7.88
C ALA A 676 19.47 -14.88 9.19
N TYR A 677 18.13 -14.88 9.26
CA TYR A 677 17.42 -15.42 10.43
C TYR A 677 17.68 -16.92 10.60
N THR A 678 17.59 -17.69 9.51
CA THR A 678 17.87 -19.14 9.53
C THR A 678 19.27 -19.45 10.04
N ASN A 679 20.28 -18.74 9.56
CA ASN A 679 21.67 -18.94 10.01
C ASN A 679 21.83 -18.61 11.51
N ASN A 680 21.20 -17.54 11.99
CA ASN A 680 21.24 -17.12 13.39
C ASN A 680 20.58 -18.16 14.31
N ILE A 681 19.45 -18.72 13.87
CA ILE A 681 18.71 -19.78 14.59
C ILE A 681 19.53 -21.06 14.61
N GLU A 682 20.14 -21.44 13.49
CA GLU A 682 20.97 -22.63 13.39
C GLU A 682 22.20 -22.55 14.32
N GLU A 683 22.87 -21.42 14.35
CA GLU A 683 24.00 -21.17 15.26
C GLU A 683 23.54 -21.25 16.72
N THR A 684 22.38 -20.64 17.03
CA THR A 684 21.81 -20.70 18.36
C THR A 684 21.46 -22.15 18.77
N ASN A 685 20.84 -22.91 17.86
CA ASN A 685 20.50 -24.31 18.11
C ASN A 685 21.75 -25.15 18.41
N LYS A 686 22.81 -25.00 17.60
CA LYS A 686 24.11 -25.68 17.80
C LYS A 686 24.71 -25.31 19.17
N ARG A 687 24.74 -24.03 19.50
CA ARG A 687 25.25 -23.52 20.77
C ARG A 687 24.46 -24.07 21.96
N MET A 688 23.13 -24.07 21.89
CA MET A 688 22.27 -24.56 22.96
C MET A 688 22.38 -26.09 23.11
N THR A 689 22.50 -26.83 22.00
CA THR A 689 22.75 -28.27 22.03
C THR A 689 24.07 -28.57 22.74
N PHE A 690 25.14 -27.82 22.42
CA PHE A 690 26.43 -27.97 23.09
C PHE A 690 26.36 -27.63 24.58
N LEU A 691 25.66 -26.55 24.96
CA LEU A 691 25.43 -26.20 26.36
C LEU A 691 24.64 -27.29 27.07
N ASN A 692 23.62 -27.88 26.44
CA ASN A 692 22.86 -28.96 27.06
C ASN A 692 23.72 -30.16 27.37
N ILE A 693 24.62 -30.54 26.45
CA ILE A 693 25.61 -31.63 26.70
C ILE A 693 26.54 -31.29 27.88
N ASN A 694 27.04 -30.05 27.92
CA ASN A 694 27.91 -29.61 28.98
C ASN A 694 27.21 -29.61 30.36
N VAL A 695 25.98 -29.07 30.45
CA VAL A 695 25.20 -29.07 31.67
C VAL A 695 24.84 -30.50 32.10
N ALA A 696 24.52 -31.38 31.12
CA ALA A 696 24.31 -32.81 31.39
C ALA A 696 25.56 -33.48 31.97
N SER A 697 26.76 -33.18 31.43
CA SER A 697 28.01 -33.69 31.97
C SER A 697 28.31 -33.18 33.39
N ILE A 698 28.05 -31.88 33.65
CA ILE A 698 28.18 -31.31 35.00
C ILE A 698 27.18 -31.94 35.93
N LYS A 699 25.91 -32.13 35.52
CA LYS A 699 24.89 -32.80 36.32
C LYS A 699 25.32 -34.21 36.68
N SER A 700 25.80 -34.98 35.68
CA SER A 700 26.32 -36.34 35.90
C SER A 700 27.46 -36.35 36.93
N GLY A 701 28.42 -35.41 36.83
CA GLY A 701 29.50 -35.27 37.83
C GLY A 701 29.02 -34.92 39.25
N VAL A 702 27.83 -34.31 39.41
CA VAL A 702 27.26 -33.94 40.72
C VAL A 702 26.31 -34.99 41.26
N THR A 703 25.51 -35.61 40.40
CA THR A 703 24.38 -36.48 40.82
C THR A 703 24.63 -37.95 40.65
N ASP A 704 25.54 -38.36 39.77
CA ASP A 704 25.75 -39.76 39.45
C ASP A 704 26.79 -40.39 40.37
N ALA A 705 26.60 -41.62 40.73
CA ALA A 705 27.53 -42.40 41.51
C ALA A 705 28.68 -42.93 40.63
N ASP A 706 29.92 -42.71 41.03
CA ASP A 706 31.05 -43.40 40.42
C ASP A 706 30.92 -44.91 40.65
N TYR A 707 30.58 -45.64 39.58
CA TYR A 707 30.29 -47.08 39.63
C TYR A 707 31.48 -47.86 40.19
N GLY A 708 32.72 -47.52 39.80
CA GLY A 708 33.95 -48.19 40.26
C GLY A 708 34.19 -47.97 41.76
N GLN A 709 34.10 -46.71 42.19
CA GLN A 709 34.27 -46.38 43.59
C GLN A 709 33.14 -46.94 44.47
N THR A 710 31.90 -46.82 44.01
CA THR A 710 30.72 -47.32 44.72
C THR A 710 30.76 -48.83 44.84
N TYR A 711 31.18 -49.56 43.80
CA TYR A 711 31.35 -50.99 43.84
C TYR A 711 32.45 -51.43 44.81
N MET A 712 33.60 -50.74 44.84
CA MET A 712 34.65 -51.02 45.81
C MET A 712 34.15 -50.78 47.24
N GLN A 713 33.44 -49.68 47.50
CA GLN A 713 32.83 -49.36 48.80
C GLN A 713 31.78 -50.40 49.21
N PHE A 714 30.97 -50.85 48.25
CA PHE A 714 29.99 -51.94 48.47
C PHE A 714 30.70 -53.22 48.89
N MET A 715 31.72 -53.66 48.14
CA MET A 715 32.48 -54.87 48.48
C MET A 715 33.19 -54.78 49.82
N GLN A 716 33.82 -53.65 50.10
CA GLN A 716 34.48 -53.42 51.37
C GLN A 716 33.49 -53.42 52.57
N THR A 717 32.34 -52.79 52.37
CA THR A 717 31.25 -52.76 53.36
C THR A 717 30.64 -54.17 53.54
N MET A 718 30.49 -54.93 52.49
CA MET A 718 29.99 -56.31 52.53
C MET A 718 30.93 -57.22 53.29
N VAL A 719 32.25 -57.12 53.08
CA VAL A 719 33.24 -57.85 53.83
C VAL A 719 33.22 -57.43 55.30
N SER A 720 33.16 -56.13 55.58
CA SER A 720 33.07 -55.59 56.96
C SER A 720 31.79 -56.05 57.68
N TYR A 721 30.65 -56.07 56.96
CA TYR A 721 29.37 -56.53 57.44
C TYR A 721 29.39 -58.03 57.78
N GLN A 722 30.02 -58.89 56.91
CA GLN A 722 30.23 -60.31 57.24
C GLN A 722 31.11 -60.51 58.40
N ALA A 723 32.18 -59.70 58.60
CA ALA A 723 33.03 -59.74 59.79
C ALA A 723 32.28 -59.34 61.08
N MET A 724 31.42 -58.28 60.99
CA MET A 724 30.56 -57.88 62.10
C MET A 724 29.54 -58.95 62.49
N LEU A 725 28.92 -59.61 61.47
CA LEU A 725 28.02 -60.77 61.70
C LEU A 725 28.75 -61.87 62.50
N SER A 726 29.94 -62.23 61.99
CA SER A 726 30.77 -63.28 62.66
C SER A 726 31.17 -62.87 64.06
N ALA A 727 31.55 -61.61 64.25
CA ALA A 727 31.92 -61.10 65.61
C ALA A 727 30.72 -61.05 66.59
N THR A 728 29.56 -60.57 66.09
CA THR A 728 28.29 -60.52 66.82
C THR A 728 27.82 -61.93 67.20
N SER A 729 27.91 -62.92 66.33
CA SER A 729 27.60 -64.30 66.57
C SER A 729 28.52 -64.88 67.67
N LYS A 730 29.83 -64.61 67.61
CA LYS A 730 30.78 -65.01 68.68
C LYS A 730 30.51 -64.33 69.98
N ILE A 731 30.19 -63.06 70.03
CA ILE A 731 29.82 -62.32 71.23
C ILE A 731 28.53 -62.89 71.87
N SER A 732 27.52 -63.20 71.04
CA SER A 732 26.27 -63.87 71.47
C SER A 732 26.51 -65.25 72.05
N GLN A 733 27.42 -66.04 71.46
CA GLN A 733 27.80 -67.35 72.03
C GLN A 733 28.54 -67.24 73.40
N ILE A 734 29.45 -66.29 73.51
CA ILE A 734 30.14 -66.06 74.78
C ILE A 734 29.18 -65.55 75.85
N SER A 735 28.20 -64.75 75.55
CA SER A 735 27.14 -64.30 76.44
C SER A 735 26.25 -65.47 76.93
N LEU A 736 25.89 -66.39 76.09
CA LEU A 736 25.12 -67.61 76.42
C LEU A 736 25.91 -68.58 77.29
N LEU A 737 27.24 -68.77 77.04
CA LEU A 737 28.12 -69.64 77.85
C LEU A 737 28.37 -69.12 79.23
N ASN A 738 28.25 -67.78 79.46
CA ASN A 738 28.35 -67.20 80.80
C ASN A 738 27.01 -67.21 81.61
N TYR A 739 25.92 -67.70 80.95
CA TYR A 739 24.60 -67.72 81.62
C TYR A 739 24.15 -69.20 81.91
N LEU A 740 24.80 -70.19 81.34
CA LEU A 740 24.72 -71.63 81.71
C LEU A 740 25.82 -71.95 82.76
#